data_c6c459c7c85458ba5920fa75fa82bc14
#
_entry.id   c6c459c7c85458ba5920fa75fa82bc14
#
_cell.length_a   1.000
_cell.length_b   1.000
_cell.length_c   1.000
_cell.angle_alpha   90.00
_cell.angle_beta   90.00
_cell.angle_gamma   90.00
#
_symmetry.space_group_name_H-M   'P 1'
#
loop_
_entity.id
_entity.type
_entity.pdbx_description
1 polymer ?
#
loop_
_entity_poly.entity_id
_entity_poly.type
_entity_poly.pdbx_seq_one_letter_code
_entity_poly.pdbx_strand_id
1 'polypeptide(L)'
;MSNRILKSRSYLITKELLKIYSKFTSSNLVNVHNTSGWYYDKEKTKLFLINLTINSKELYTEKYNKEILDYFKLTSYTKLSFFLDNLKRNQICDKRNIFEYITIYEPGKTPEYFKMVDFNSEEIAMSNKRKRQDTGSSSNDNIDWKRMVSASSTRNYFLNDPIIDWIKEYNIKSIHDLPSIKGNSESTVKYVIDDPFTKFIMDQGCQFEEKVIDIIKQKHPIIKVAESYQSRNKELFEKTIKLMKEGKEIIYQGILHDYDNNTYGAPDLIVRNDYLNKLVGYNIYDETCDSPKLNTKWHYVIIDIKHSQINLTADRIHILNSDSMPAYKGQLLVYTNALNSIQGTNIKKAFILGKKYSYCIKKTTYYIHDFMNKLGTIDYNSFDKDYVDKLSDAIKWIQSVRTDGHNWKLLPLPTKEELYPNMKNDKDGMYGKIKKSLAKEIYEITSVYYCGIKNRKEAFKNGIFGWNDDNCTSKTIGFNDGKIAERIDSILKINRQNINIVLPKTIMCNEPEWRTRKENEMEFYLDYETMNSNFGNIRIDNFGVDYEDFNIIFMIGVGNEKNNNWEYKSFIATQNTKRGEKDILDLFWTFINNKLKDSNKTVPIFIHWSQAEKTSYDKSRERNLLLPPKKMIDLYQVFLNEPIVVKGALNYSLKSITRALYENNLISTIWDTSNSCANGLNAMLLAYKIYSKTDLNPNEDFTMKEIEKYNEIDCKCLWEIINYLRKNH
;
A
#
# COMPACT_ATOMS: atom_id res chain seq x y z
N MET A 1 -7.53 25.40 -29.43
CA MET A 1 -6.75 24.37 -28.75
C MET A 1 -5.67 24.94 -27.81
N SER A 2 -4.89 25.93 -28.25
CA SER A 2 -3.86 26.58 -27.42
C SER A 2 -4.38 27.12 -26.11
N ASN A 3 -5.52 27.85 -26.08
CA ASN A 3 -6.10 28.40 -24.85
C ASN A 3 -6.64 27.36 -23.85
N ARG A 4 -6.98 26.18 -24.30
CA ARG A 4 -7.48 25.09 -23.43
C ARG A 4 -6.34 24.35 -22.76
N ILE A 5 -5.21 24.20 -23.46
CA ILE A 5 -3.99 23.61 -22.94
C ILE A 5 -3.29 24.57 -21.98
N LEU A 6 -3.29 25.87 -22.32
CA LEU A 6 -2.75 26.96 -21.50
C LEU A 6 -3.41 27.05 -20.10
N LYS A 7 -4.71 26.75 -20.01
CA LYS A 7 -5.45 26.78 -18.73
C LYS A 7 -5.22 25.54 -17.86
N SER A 8 -4.72 24.45 -18.40
CA SER A 8 -4.63 23.18 -17.69
C SER A 8 -3.24 22.80 -17.20
N ARG A 9 -2.17 23.32 -17.82
CA ARG A 9 -0.79 22.89 -17.53
C ARG A 9 0.20 24.01 -17.84
N SER A 10 0.46 24.92 -16.90
CA SER A 10 1.42 26.01 -17.11
C SER A 10 2.34 26.21 -15.91
N TYR A 11 3.57 26.62 -16.20
CA TYR A 11 4.62 26.86 -15.22
C TYR A 11 5.22 28.23 -15.42
N LEU A 12 5.77 28.76 -14.36
CA LEU A 12 6.38 30.07 -14.37
C LEU A 12 7.77 30.03 -15.01
N ILE A 13 8.00 30.88 -16.03
CA ILE A 13 9.26 31.08 -16.74
C ILE A 13 9.60 32.57 -16.84
N THR A 14 10.82 32.93 -17.23
CA THR A 14 11.25 34.32 -17.39
C THR A 14 10.81 34.93 -18.75
N LYS A 15 10.72 36.27 -18.78
CA LYS A 15 10.34 37.02 -19.96
C LYS A 15 11.31 36.80 -21.13
N GLU A 16 12.59 36.62 -20.80
CA GLU A 16 13.66 36.40 -21.76
C GLU A 16 13.51 35.03 -22.44
N LEU A 17 13.16 34.01 -21.68
CA LEU A 17 12.96 32.67 -22.24
C LEU A 17 11.76 32.64 -23.19
N LEU A 18 10.68 33.36 -22.87
CA LEU A 18 9.55 33.51 -23.77
C LEU A 18 9.95 34.19 -25.08
N LYS A 19 10.81 35.21 -25.02
CA LYS A 19 11.36 35.86 -26.22
C LYS A 19 12.16 34.89 -27.07
N ILE A 20 12.99 34.06 -26.49
CA ILE A 20 13.73 33.01 -27.18
C ILE A 20 12.76 32.03 -27.82
N TYR A 21 11.82 31.52 -27.06
CA TYR A 21 10.84 30.56 -27.55
C TYR A 21 9.95 31.12 -28.65
N SER A 22 9.50 32.37 -28.53
CA SER A 22 8.66 33.04 -29.56
C SER A 22 9.35 33.23 -30.88
N LYS A 23 10.68 33.37 -30.91
CA LYS A 23 11.45 33.43 -32.17
C LYS A 23 11.37 32.12 -32.94
N PHE A 24 11.23 31.00 -32.27
CA PHE A 24 11.25 29.67 -32.87
C PHE A 24 9.86 29.14 -33.21
N THR A 25 8.84 29.60 -32.54
CA THR A 25 7.51 29.00 -32.58
C THR A 25 6.41 29.97 -33.00
N SER A 26 6.74 31.22 -33.30
CA SER A 26 5.76 32.28 -33.56
C SER A 26 4.78 31.97 -34.70
N SER A 27 5.14 31.11 -35.65
CA SER A 27 4.26 30.65 -36.73
C SER A 27 3.63 29.28 -36.49
N ASN A 28 4.17 28.45 -35.58
CA ASN A 28 3.83 27.04 -35.47
C ASN A 28 3.21 26.62 -34.13
N LEU A 29 3.20 27.49 -33.12
CA LEU A 29 2.59 27.20 -31.82
C LEU A 29 1.11 26.85 -31.92
N VAL A 30 0.41 27.33 -32.92
CA VAL A 30 -1.00 27.08 -33.20
C VAL A 30 -1.21 25.74 -33.91
N ASN A 31 -0.21 25.27 -34.64
CA ASN A 31 -0.31 24.10 -35.53
C ASN A 31 0.37 22.84 -34.96
N VAL A 32 1.20 22.96 -33.91
CA VAL A 32 1.89 21.83 -33.32
C VAL A 32 1.04 21.30 -32.16
N HIS A 33 0.24 20.32 -32.47
CA HIS A 33 -0.43 19.55 -31.43
C HIS A 33 0.62 18.87 -30.56
N ASN A 34 0.51 19.10 -29.27
CA ASN A 34 1.20 18.29 -28.27
C ASN A 34 2.70 18.56 -28.08
N THR A 35 3.14 19.78 -28.06
CA THR A 35 4.51 20.15 -27.69
C THR A 35 4.59 20.86 -26.36
N SER A 36 5.75 20.86 -25.72
CA SER A 36 6.02 21.67 -24.54
C SER A 36 6.54 23.03 -24.96
N GLY A 37 6.04 24.09 -24.35
CA GLY A 37 6.44 25.45 -24.61
C GLY A 37 6.38 26.31 -23.37
N TRP A 38 6.86 27.57 -23.50
CA TRP A 38 6.92 28.50 -22.39
C TRP A 38 5.99 29.68 -22.63
N TYR A 39 5.28 30.08 -21.58
CA TYR A 39 4.34 31.19 -21.59
C TYR A 39 4.66 32.20 -20.50
N TYR A 40 4.53 33.50 -20.80
CA TYR A 40 4.85 34.60 -19.88
C TYR A 40 3.60 35.34 -19.43
N ASP A 41 3.40 35.38 -18.11
CA ASP A 41 2.38 36.24 -17.50
C ASP A 41 2.97 37.63 -17.21
N LYS A 42 2.57 38.63 -18.00
CA LYS A 42 3.08 39.99 -17.91
C LYS A 42 2.72 40.66 -16.59
N GLU A 43 1.56 40.36 -16.01
CA GLU A 43 1.07 41.01 -14.79
C GLU A 43 1.83 40.52 -13.56
N LYS A 44 2.19 39.25 -13.54
CA LYS A 44 2.89 38.61 -12.43
C LYS A 44 4.38 38.54 -12.57
N THR A 45 4.93 39.02 -13.69
CA THR A 45 6.35 38.90 -14.02
C THR A 45 6.91 37.49 -13.89
N LYS A 46 6.09 36.50 -14.22
CA LYS A 46 6.36 35.08 -14.04
C LYS A 46 6.32 34.35 -15.36
N LEU A 47 7.03 33.27 -15.44
CA LEU A 47 7.09 32.41 -16.62
C LEU A 47 6.25 31.15 -16.42
N PHE A 48 5.55 30.72 -17.47
CA PHE A 48 4.79 29.49 -17.48
C PHE A 48 5.32 28.52 -18.52
N LEU A 49 5.64 27.30 -18.15
CA LEU A 49 5.85 26.21 -19.08
C LEU A 49 4.51 25.63 -19.47
N ILE A 50 4.23 25.60 -20.75
CA ILE A 50 3.05 24.95 -21.31
C ILE A 50 3.46 23.58 -21.79
N ASN A 51 2.88 22.58 -21.20
CA ASN A 51 3.13 21.20 -21.61
C ASN A 51 2.25 20.85 -22.81
N LEU A 52 2.87 20.79 -23.97
CA LEU A 52 2.29 20.31 -25.20
C LEU A 52 2.91 18.94 -25.48
N THR A 53 2.13 17.93 -25.79
CA THR A 53 2.66 16.59 -26.11
C THR A 53 3.49 16.70 -27.39
N ILE A 54 4.77 16.42 -27.34
CA ILE A 54 5.68 16.59 -28.47
C ILE A 54 5.58 15.40 -29.39
N ASN A 55 5.04 15.59 -30.58
CA ASN A 55 5.06 14.58 -31.64
C ASN A 55 5.90 14.99 -32.87
N SER A 56 6.56 16.15 -32.88
CA SER A 56 7.31 16.59 -34.04
C SER A 56 8.80 16.67 -33.78
N LYS A 57 9.56 16.05 -34.65
CA LYS A 57 11.03 16.18 -34.74
C LYS A 57 11.48 17.62 -35.10
N GLU A 58 10.58 18.45 -35.56
CA GLU A 58 10.85 19.80 -36.06
C GLU A 58 11.17 20.83 -34.95
N LEU A 59 10.68 20.62 -33.75
CA LEU A 59 10.99 21.48 -32.58
C LEU A 59 12.40 21.25 -32.04
N TYR A 60 13.09 20.24 -32.47
CA TYR A 60 14.42 19.86 -32.04
C TYR A 60 15.46 20.09 -33.16
N THR A 61 15.35 21.18 -33.90
CA THR A 61 16.44 21.57 -34.79
C THR A 61 17.65 21.98 -33.96
N GLU A 62 18.83 21.65 -34.43
CA GLU A 62 20.11 21.88 -33.75
C GLU A 62 20.28 23.34 -33.28
N LYS A 63 19.78 24.30 -34.10
CA LYS A 63 19.78 25.74 -33.82
C LYS A 63 18.96 26.10 -32.56
N TYR A 64 17.76 25.55 -32.40
CA TYR A 64 16.88 25.86 -31.27
C TYR A 64 17.38 25.24 -29.97
N ASN A 65 17.88 24.03 -30.05
CA ASN A 65 18.49 23.36 -28.93
C ASN A 65 19.65 24.14 -28.36
N LYS A 66 20.51 24.70 -29.20
CA LYS A 66 21.68 25.47 -28.76
C LYS A 66 21.28 26.73 -28.00
N GLU A 67 20.33 27.53 -28.50
CA GLU A 67 19.89 28.75 -27.84
C GLU A 67 19.20 28.47 -26.48
N ILE A 68 18.43 27.39 -26.38
CA ILE A 68 17.78 26.98 -25.13
C ILE A 68 18.81 26.46 -24.14
N LEU A 69 19.77 25.65 -24.57
CA LEU A 69 20.87 25.18 -23.76
C LEU A 69 21.74 26.33 -23.24
N ASP A 70 22.07 27.27 -24.10
CA ASP A 70 22.87 28.45 -23.75
C ASP A 70 22.12 29.34 -22.73
N TYR A 71 20.80 29.49 -22.91
CA TYR A 71 19.98 30.27 -21.98
C TYR A 71 19.97 29.66 -20.59
N PHE A 72 19.78 28.34 -20.50
CA PHE A 72 19.79 27.62 -19.21
C PHE A 72 21.20 27.27 -18.74
N LYS A 73 22.25 27.64 -19.50
CA LYS A 73 23.64 27.22 -19.23
C LYS A 73 23.80 25.71 -19.11
N LEU A 74 23.03 24.95 -19.86
CA LEU A 74 23.09 23.51 -19.89
C LEU A 74 24.10 23.03 -20.92
N THR A 75 24.86 22.00 -20.58
CA THR A 75 25.96 21.50 -21.43
C THR A 75 25.53 20.45 -22.44
N SER A 76 24.31 19.99 -22.40
CA SER A 76 23.81 18.97 -23.30
C SER A 76 22.29 18.98 -23.44
N TYR A 77 21.81 18.56 -24.60
CA TYR A 77 20.39 18.37 -24.90
C TYR A 77 19.74 17.36 -23.93
N THR A 78 20.46 16.33 -23.53
CA THR A 78 19.98 15.33 -22.56
C THR A 78 19.59 15.98 -21.23
N LYS A 79 20.37 16.96 -20.75
CA LYS A 79 20.05 17.71 -19.53
C LYS A 79 18.82 18.59 -19.67
N LEU A 80 18.61 19.19 -20.82
CA LEU A 80 17.40 19.98 -21.10
C LEU A 80 16.16 19.08 -21.22
N SER A 81 16.24 18.01 -21.96
CA SER A 81 15.15 17.02 -22.09
C SER A 81 14.77 16.48 -20.72
N PHE A 82 15.75 16.13 -19.92
CA PHE A 82 15.57 15.66 -18.55
C PHE A 82 14.91 16.70 -17.64
N PHE A 83 15.36 17.96 -17.70
CA PHE A 83 14.75 19.06 -16.97
C PHE A 83 13.28 19.27 -17.36
N LEU A 84 12.98 19.26 -18.65
CA LEU A 84 11.63 19.39 -19.17
C LEU A 84 10.75 18.18 -18.80
N ASP A 85 11.30 16.97 -18.78
CA ASP A 85 10.59 15.75 -18.38
C ASP A 85 10.32 15.69 -16.89
N ASN A 86 11.23 16.20 -16.06
CA ASN A 86 10.99 16.36 -14.63
C ASN A 86 9.90 17.38 -14.34
N LEU A 87 9.91 18.50 -15.03
CA LEU A 87 8.83 19.46 -14.97
C LEU A 87 7.50 18.83 -15.39
N LYS A 88 7.49 17.95 -16.38
CA LYS A 88 6.30 17.19 -16.79
C LYS A 88 5.79 16.21 -15.74
N ARG A 89 6.66 15.40 -15.15
CA ARG A 89 6.28 14.35 -14.21
C ARG A 89 5.66 14.92 -12.94
N ASN A 90 6.20 16.02 -12.46
CA ASN A 90 5.71 16.66 -11.24
C ASN A 90 4.37 17.38 -11.39
N GLN A 91 3.84 17.51 -12.63
CA GLN A 91 2.56 18.14 -12.90
C GLN A 91 1.33 17.24 -12.83
N ILE A 92 1.55 15.95 -13.11
CA ILE A 92 0.46 15.03 -13.38
C ILE A 92 -0.30 14.68 -12.08
N CYS A 93 0.34 14.85 -10.94
CA CYS A 93 -0.14 14.25 -9.70
C CYS A 93 -1.09 15.09 -8.85
N ASP A 94 -1.06 16.42 -8.93
CA ASP A 94 -2.03 17.23 -8.17
C ASP A 94 -2.05 18.69 -8.63
N LYS A 95 -3.24 19.27 -8.83
CA LYS A 95 -3.41 20.72 -9.04
C LYS A 95 -2.83 21.56 -7.91
N ARG A 96 -2.66 20.98 -6.73
CA ARG A 96 -2.04 21.62 -5.57
C ARG A 96 -0.51 21.66 -5.64
N ASN A 97 0.12 20.70 -6.33
CA ASN A 97 1.57 20.63 -6.49
C ASN A 97 2.12 21.49 -7.64
N ILE A 98 1.27 22.00 -8.51
CA ILE A 98 1.67 22.95 -9.57
C ILE A 98 2.35 24.18 -8.95
N PHE A 99 1.94 24.59 -7.78
CA PHE A 99 2.48 25.77 -7.11
C PHE A 99 3.74 25.51 -6.27
N GLU A 100 4.02 24.28 -5.90
CA GLU A 100 5.24 23.90 -5.18
C GLU A 100 6.51 23.98 -6.04
N TYR A 101 6.36 23.91 -7.36
CA TYR A 101 7.43 23.99 -8.34
C TYR A 101 7.48 25.33 -9.10
N ILE A 102 6.74 26.32 -8.66
CA ILE A 102 6.87 27.68 -9.15
C ILE A 102 8.16 28.28 -8.61
N THR A 103 9.16 28.19 -9.40
CA THR A 103 10.47 28.72 -9.08
C THR A 103 10.63 30.06 -9.73
N ILE A 104 11.01 31.05 -8.96
CA ILE A 104 11.48 32.32 -9.49
C ILE A 104 12.81 32.02 -10.18
N TYR A 105 12.78 31.94 -11.50
CA TYR A 105 13.96 31.73 -12.29
C TYR A 105 14.64 33.08 -12.57
N GLU A 106 15.89 33.21 -12.14
CA GLU A 106 16.71 34.35 -12.52
C GLU A 106 17.50 34.01 -13.80
N PRO A 107 17.43 34.84 -14.86
CA PRO A 107 18.15 34.58 -16.09
C PRO A 107 19.64 34.36 -15.83
N GLY A 108 20.17 33.27 -16.39
CA GLY A 108 21.59 32.96 -16.27
C GLY A 108 21.94 32.07 -15.06
N LYS A 109 21.01 31.65 -14.24
CA LYS A 109 21.24 30.64 -13.21
C LYS A 109 20.86 29.24 -13.70
N THR A 110 21.55 28.23 -13.18
CA THR A 110 21.26 26.83 -13.51
C THR A 110 20.01 26.33 -12.78
N PRO A 111 19.35 25.24 -13.23
CA PRO A 111 18.18 24.67 -12.60
C PRO A 111 18.35 24.30 -11.11
N GLU A 112 19.57 24.12 -10.65
CA GLU A 112 19.90 23.84 -9.23
C GLU A 112 19.49 24.98 -8.28
N TYR A 113 19.30 26.19 -8.81
CA TYR A 113 18.89 27.37 -8.06
C TYR A 113 17.39 27.62 -8.07
N PHE A 114 16.61 26.70 -8.61
CA PHE A 114 15.17 26.77 -8.44
C PHE A 114 14.84 26.56 -6.97
N LYS A 115 14.50 27.63 -6.27
CA LYS A 115 13.92 27.54 -4.93
C LYS A 115 12.45 27.20 -5.08
N MET A 116 11.99 26.17 -4.40
CA MET A 116 10.58 25.97 -4.17
C MET A 116 10.04 27.18 -3.41
N VAL A 117 9.13 27.91 -3.98
CA VAL A 117 8.42 28.97 -3.27
C VAL A 117 7.22 28.28 -2.63
N ASP A 118 7.23 28.24 -1.31
CA ASP A 118 6.13 27.71 -0.53
C ASP A 118 4.93 28.65 -0.58
N PHE A 119 4.06 28.46 -1.55
CA PHE A 119 2.78 29.16 -1.64
C PHE A 119 1.71 28.55 -0.71
N ASN A 120 2.09 27.58 0.12
CA ASN A 120 1.17 26.69 0.77
C ASN A 120 0.47 27.22 2.01
N SER A 121 0.94 28.30 2.63
CA SER A 121 0.32 28.73 3.89
C SER A 121 -1.03 29.43 3.71
N GLU A 122 -1.24 30.18 2.64
CA GLU A 122 -2.50 30.93 2.44
C GLU A 122 -3.53 30.19 1.58
N GLU A 123 -3.14 29.47 0.53
CA GLU A 123 -4.10 28.72 -0.29
C GLU A 123 -4.53 27.38 0.33
N ILE A 124 -3.69 26.74 1.12
CA ILE A 124 -4.13 25.63 1.99
C ILE A 124 -5.11 26.13 3.04
N ALA A 125 -4.92 27.33 3.56
CA ALA A 125 -5.90 27.99 4.42
C ALA A 125 -7.20 28.36 3.66
N MET A 126 -7.12 28.77 2.39
CA MET A 126 -8.30 29.03 1.55
C MET A 126 -8.98 27.77 1.03
N SER A 127 -8.25 26.73 0.64
CA SER A 127 -8.82 25.42 0.31
C SER A 127 -9.47 24.77 1.54
N ASN A 128 -8.91 24.98 2.71
CA ASN A 128 -9.49 24.54 3.97
C ASN A 128 -10.68 25.43 4.42
N LYS A 129 -10.70 26.73 4.06
CA LYS A 129 -11.88 27.58 4.20
C LYS A 129 -13.00 27.17 3.23
N ARG A 130 -12.66 26.79 1.98
CA ARG A 130 -13.65 26.22 1.05
C ARG A 130 -14.20 24.87 1.52
N LYS A 131 -13.37 24.01 2.15
CA LYS A 131 -13.86 22.80 2.83
C LYS A 131 -14.77 23.09 4.04
N ARG A 132 -14.64 24.29 4.66
CA ARG A 132 -15.52 24.74 5.74
C ARG A 132 -16.79 25.46 5.25
N GLN A 133 -16.82 25.93 4.01
CA GLN A 133 -17.99 26.60 3.44
C GLN A 133 -19.03 25.65 2.84
N ASP A 134 -18.71 24.37 2.62
CA ASP A 134 -19.72 23.35 2.26
C ASP A 134 -20.64 22.94 3.43
N THR A 135 -20.50 23.55 4.61
CA THR A 135 -21.43 23.40 5.73
C THR A 135 -22.48 24.51 5.79
N GLY A 136 -22.55 25.36 4.78
CA GLY A 136 -23.41 26.53 4.79
C GLY A 136 -24.34 26.67 3.60
N SER A 137 -25.15 25.66 3.26
CA SER A 137 -26.41 25.88 2.57
C SER A 137 -27.55 25.84 3.58
N SER A 138 -28.13 26.98 3.81
CA SER A 138 -29.37 27.14 4.55
C SER A 138 -30.51 26.41 3.81
N SER A 139 -30.74 25.16 4.16
CA SER A 139 -32.04 24.54 3.99
C SER A 139 -32.35 23.75 5.26
N ASN A 140 -33.56 23.89 5.74
CA ASN A 140 -34.13 23.28 6.95
C ASN A 140 -34.19 21.73 6.88
N ASP A 141 -33.08 21.04 6.65
CA ASP A 141 -33.01 19.58 6.68
C ASP A 141 -32.27 19.13 7.94
N ASN A 142 -33.03 18.65 8.90
CA ASN A 142 -32.59 18.11 10.19
C ASN A 142 -31.84 16.76 10.02
N ILE A 143 -30.84 16.66 9.13
CA ILE A 143 -30.03 15.44 9.00
C ILE A 143 -29.01 15.42 10.14
N ASP A 144 -29.14 14.47 11.03
CA ASP A 144 -28.15 14.25 12.09
C ASP A 144 -26.91 13.51 11.54
N TRP A 145 -25.98 14.28 10.99
CA TRP A 145 -24.72 13.76 10.46
C TRP A 145 -23.83 13.08 11.52
N LYS A 146 -24.11 13.24 12.83
CA LYS A 146 -23.41 12.51 13.88
C LYS A 146 -23.82 11.03 13.90
N ARG A 147 -25.04 10.73 13.51
CA ARG A 147 -25.53 9.34 13.36
C ARG A 147 -25.13 8.72 12.02
N MET A 148 -24.93 9.52 10.99
CA MET A 148 -24.61 9.04 9.66
C MET A 148 -23.20 8.43 9.61
N VAL A 149 -23.09 7.20 9.10
CA VAL A 149 -21.83 6.44 8.99
C VAL A 149 -21.40 6.38 7.54
N SER A 150 -20.19 6.85 7.24
CA SER A 150 -19.65 6.71 5.88
C SER A 150 -19.27 5.26 5.58
N ALA A 151 -19.41 4.85 4.34
CA ALA A 151 -19.03 3.51 3.91
C ALA A 151 -17.57 3.15 4.27
N SER A 152 -16.64 4.09 4.10
CA SER A 152 -15.24 3.90 4.46
C SER A 152 -14.98 3.79 5.97
N SER A 153 -15.86 4.32 6.82
CA SER A 153 -15.71 4.23 8.29
C SER A 153 -15.88 2.82 8.81
N THR A 154 -16.56 1.93 8.10
CA THR A 154 -16.78 0.53 8.52
C THR A 154 -15.54 -0.35 8.37
N ARG A 155 -14.50 0.14 7.70
CA ARG A 155 -13.28 -0.59 7.33
C ARG A 155 -12.67 -1.38 8.49
N ASN A 156 -12.41 -0.72 9.61
CA ASN A 156 -11.66 -1.36 10.71
C ASN A 156 -12.48 -2.45 11.40
N TYR A 157 -13.80 -2.30 11.46
CA TYR A 157 -14.69 -3.33 11.96
C TYR A 157 -14.64 -4.59 11.10
N PHE A 158 -14.67 -4.44 9.77
CA PHE A 158 -14.55 -5.56 8.85
C PHE A 158 -13.16 -6.22 8.84
N LEU A 159 -12.11 -5.47 9.19
CA LEU A 159 -10.75 -6.01 9.42
C LEU A 159 -10.58 -6.63 10.82
N ASN A 160 -11.67 -6.72 11.60
CA ASN A 160 -11.69 -7.21 12.98
C ASN A 160 -10.71 -6.46 13.91
N ASP A 161 -10.58 -5.15 13.71
CA ASP A 161 -9.69 -4.28 14.50
C ASP A 161 -10.36 -2.93 14.83
N PRO A 162 -11.57 -2.96 15.38
CA PRO A 162 -12.39 -1.77 15.56
C PRO A 162 -11.85 -0.78 16.61
N ILE A 163 -10.92 -1.19 17.46
CA ILE A 163 -10.23 -0.27 18.39
C ILE A 163 -9.64 0.95 17.69
N ILE A 164 -9.20 0.80 16.43
CA ILE A 164 -8.63 1.89 15.64
C ILE A 164 -9.63 3.04 15.48
N ASP A 165 -10.93 2.74 15.34
CA ASP A 165 -11.97 3.77 15.23
C ASP A 165 -12.08 4.59 16.51
N TRP A 166 -11.99 3.94 17.67
CA TRP A 166 -12.02 4.59 18.97
C TRP A 166 -10.74 5.42 19.21
N ILE A 167 -9.54 4.86 18.94
CA ILE A 167 -8.27 5.60 19.03
C ILE A 167 -8.32 6.86 18.16
N LYS A 168 -8.86 6.73 16.95
CA LYS A 168 -9.01 7.81 15.99
C LYS A 168 -10.01 8.87 16.47
N GLU A 169 -11.19 8.47 16.93
CA GLU A 169 -12.25 9.41 17.35
C GLU A 169 -11.79 10.29 18.50
N TYR A 170 -11.07 9.73 19.47
CA TYR A 170 -10.59 10.44 20.66
C TYR A 170 -9.14 10.92 20.58
N ASN A 171 -8.46 10.73 19.44
CA ASN A 171 -7.07 11.14 19.23
C ASN A 171 -6.12 10.60 20.32
N ILE A 172 -6.30 9.33 20.71
CA ILE A 172 -5.49 8.65 21.72
C ILE A 172 -4.06 8.49 21.20
N LYS A 173 -3.08 8.95 21.99
CA LYS A 173 -1.66 8.84 21.65
C LYS A 173 -0.90 7.85 22.52
N SER A 174 -1.46 7.52 23.68
CA SER A 174 -0.90 6.57 24.65
C SER A 174 -2.02 5.70 25.23
N ILE A 175 -1.69 4.47 25.65
CA ILE A 175 -2.63 3.56 26.33
C ILE A 175 -3.09 4.07 27.69
N HIS A 176 -2.44 5.08 28.25
CA HIS A 176 -2.80 5.74 29.51
C HIS A 176 -3.69 6.98 29.29
N ASP A 177 -3.89 7.40 28.04
CA ASP A 177 -4.76 8.52 27.75
C ASP A 177 -6.22 8.13 27.99
N LEU A 178 -6.96 9.03 28.62
CA LEU A 178 -8.42 8.92 28.73
C LEU A 178 -9.06 9.69 27.59
N PRO A 179 -10.16 9.16 27.01
CA PRO A 179 -10.88 9.89 25.99
C PRO A 179 -11.43 11.19 26.59
N SER A 180 -11.14 12.31 25.95
CA SER A 180 -11.71 13.60 26.33
C SER A 180 -13.10 13.76 25.71
N ILE A 181 -14.07 14.24 26.49
CA ILE A 181 -15.36 14.69 25.94
C ILE A 181 -15.06 15.85 25.00
N LYS A 182 -15.27 15.65 23.71
CA LYS A 182 -15.23 16.77 22.76
C LYS A 182 -16.37 17.71 23.11
N GLY A 183 -16.06 18.83 23.76
CA GLY A 183 -16.98 19.97 23.78
C GLY A 183 -17.39 20.30 22.34
N ASN A 184 -18.57 20.89 22.13
CA ASN A 184 -19.19 21.21 20.82
C ASN A 184 -18.36 22.10 19.86
N SER A 185 -17.05 22.21 20.04
CA SER A 185 -16.16 22.86 19.08
C SER A 185 -15.80 21.84 18.00
N GLU A 186 -16.23 22.13 16.79
CA GLU A 186 -15.83 21.48 15.53
C GLU A 186 -14.30 21.56 15.32
N SER A 187 -13.52 20.93 16.17
CA SER A 187 -12.12 20.71 15.86
C SER A 187 -12.05 19.50 14.95
N THR A 188 -12.23 19.74 13.64
CA THR A 188 -11.71 18.85 12.62
C THR A 188 -10.19 18.80 12.81
N VAL A 189 -9.72 17.92 13.70
CA VAL A 189 -8.30 17.57 13.75
C VAL A 189 -8.00 16.96 12.39
N LYS A 190 -7.26 17.68 11.56
CA LYS A 190 -6.69 17.14 10.33
C LYS A 190 -5.83 15.96 10.78
N TYR A 191 -6.27 14.76 10.47
CA TYR A 191 -5.40 13.61 10.54
C TYR A 191 -4.32 13.82 9.47
N VAL A 192 -3.18 14.32 9.88
CA VAL A 192 -1.98 14.20 9.08
C VAL A 192 -1.69 12.71 9.05
N ILE A 193 -1.76 12.11 7.86
CA ILE A 193 -1.28 10.74 7.67
C ILE A 193 0.24 10.85 7.74
N ASP A 194 0.80 10.69 8.93
CA ASP A 194 2.25 10.78 9.18
C ASP A 194 3.01 9.52 8.73
N ASP A 195 2.30 8.52 8.18
CA ASP A 195 2.93 7.33 7.62
C ASP A 195 3.15 7.51 6.10
N PRO A 196 4.40 7.73 5.66
CA PRO A 196 4.73 7.97 4.25
C PRO A 196 4.34 6.82 3.32
N PHE A 197 4.36 5.58 3.81
CA PHE A 197 3.98 4.41 3.02
C PHE A 197 2.47 4.35 2.80
N THR A 198 1.67 4.57 3.84
CA THR A 198 0.21 4.65 3.72
C THR A 198 -0.20 5.76 2.74
N LYS A 199 0.43 6.94 2.84
CA LYS A 199 0.18 8.03 1.90
C LYS A 199 0.52 7.62 0.46
N PHE A 200 1.66 7.00 0.25
CA PHE A 200 2.07 6.51 -1.08
C PHE A 200 1.05 5.52 -1.67
N ILE A 201 0.60 4.54 -0.89
CA ILE A 201 -0.40 3.56 -1.36
C ILE A 201 -1.73 4.24 -1.71
N MET A 202 -2.16 5.25 -0.96
CA MET A 202 -3.36 6.04 -1.28
C MET A 202 -3.18 6.81 -2.60
N ASP A 203 -2.04 7.46 -2.79
CA ASP A 203 -1.73 8.20 -4.02
C ASP A 203 -1.69 7.27 -5.24
N GLN A 204 -1.11 6.07 -5.10
CA GLN A 204 -1.14 5.02 -6.14
C GLN A 204 -2.57 4.55 -6.44
N GLY A 205 -3.42 4.44 -5.42
CA GLY A 205 -4.84 4.11 -5.59
C GLY A 205 -5.56 5.15 -6.44
N CYS A 206 -5.40 6.43 -6.12
CA CYS A 206 -6.01 7.54 -6.88
C CYS A 206 -5.51 7.57 -8.34
N GLN A 207 -4.21 7.41 -8.56
CA GLN A 207 -3.64 7.38 -9.91
C GLN A 207 -4.14 6.19 -10.74
N PHE A 208 -4.30 5.04 -10.11
CA PHE A 208 -4.85 3.85 -10.76
C PHE A 208 -6.30 4.09 -11.17
N GLU A 209 -7.14 4.60 -10.26
CA GLU A 209 -8.54 4.95 -10.53
C GLU A 209 -8.64 5.94 -11.69
N GLU A 210 -7.87 7.04 -11.68
CA GLU A 210 -7.87 8.03 -12.76
C GLU A 210 -7.54 7.39 -14.12
N LYS A 211 -6.53 6.53 -14.19
CA LYS A 211 -6.14 5.84 -15.43
C LYS A 211 -7.24 4.88 -15.91
N VAL A 212 -7.85 4.12 -15.01
CA VAL A 212 -8.99 3.23 -15.35
C VAL A 212 -10.14 4.05 -15.91
N ILE A 213 -10.50 5.16 -15.28
CA ILE A 213 -11.56 6.06 -15.76
C ILE A 213 -11.21 6.66 -17.12
N ASP A 214 -9.97 7.02 -17.38
CA ASP A 214 -9.56 7.55 -18.69
C ASP A 214 -9.65 6.47 -19.80
N ILE A 215 -9.36 5.21 -19.48
CA ILE A 215 -9.56 4.08 -20.42
C ILE A 215 -11.05 3.88 -20.69
N ILE A 216 -11.90 3.90 -19.66
CA ILE A 216 -13.36 3.77 -19.81
C ILE A 216 -13.91 4.91 -20.68
N LYS A 217 -13.51 6.15 -20.44
CA LYS A 217 -13.96 7.33 -21.20
C LYS A 217 -13.67 7.28 -22.71
N GLN A 218 -12.66 6.51 -23.10
CA GLN A 218 -12.31 6.36 -24.53
C GLN A 218 -13.35 5.53 -25.29
N LYS A 219 -14.05 4.62 -24.62
CA LYS A 219 -14.94 3.63 -25.23
C LYS A 219 -16.40 3.75 -24.80
N HIS A 220 -16.65 4.40 -23.66
CA HIS A 220 -17.96 4.37 -23.00
C HIS A 220 -18.36 5.77 -22.51
N PRO A 221 -19.66 6.13 -22.57
CA PRO A 221 -20.16 7.36 -21.97
C PRO A 221 -20.10 7.27 -20.44
N ILE A 222 -19.49 8.25 -19.81
CA ILE A 222 -19.37 8.33 -18.35
C ILE A 222 -19.58 9.75 -17.87
N ILE A 223 -20.33 9.93 -16.79
CA ILE A 223 -20.66 11.23 -16.22
C ILE A 223 -20.10 11.32 -14.78
N LYS A 224 -19.18 12.22 -14.55
CA LYS A 224 -18.68 12.51 -13.18
C LYS A 224 -19.68 13.41 -12.43
N VAL A 225 -20.02 13.00 -11.21
CA VAL A 225 -20.94 13.75 -10.34
C VAL A 225 -20.20 14.58 -9.32
N ALA A 226 -19.28 13.98 -8.57
CA ALA A 226 -18.67 14.61 -7.40
C ALA A 226 -17.14 14.40 -7.34
N GLU A 227 -16.51 15.11 -6.41
CA GLU A 227 -15.17 14.79 -5.91
C GLU A 227 -15.31 13.95 -4.63
N SER A 228 -14.31 13.14 -4.32
CA SER A 228 -14.35 12.18 -3.21
C SER A 228 -14.68 12.78 -1.82
N TYR A 229 -14.36 14.07 -1.61
CA TYR A 229 -14.65 14.78 -0.35
C TYR A 229 -16.09 15.34 -0.27
N GLN A 230 -16.88 15.27 -1.32
CA GLN A 230 -18.23 15.86 -1.40
C GLN A 230 -19.34 14.86 -1.06
N SER A 231 -19.04 13.72 -0.45
CA SER A 231 -19.98 12.63 -0.20
C SER A 231 -21.20 13.01 0.69
N ARG A 232 -21.16 14.16 1.37
CA ARG A 232 -22.29 14.70 2.19
C ARG A 232 -23.16 15.71 1.45
N ASN A 233 -22.82 16.07 0.21
CA ASN A 233 -23.53 17.09 -0.54
C ASN A 233 -24.88 16.56 -1.06
N LYS A 234 -25.98 17.17 -0.61
CA LYS A 234 -27.35 16.78 -0.96
C LYS A 234 -27.69 17.07 -2.43
N GLU A 235 -27.27 18.21 -2.97
CA GLU A 235 -27.52 18.57 -4.36
C GLU A 235 -26.88 17.56 -5.33
N LEU A 236 -25.67 17.09 -5.00
CA LEU A 236 -24.98 16.06 -5.79
C LEU A 236 -25.64 14.68 -5.63
N PHE A 237 -26.21 14.38 -4.46
CA PHE A 237 -27.04 13.19 -4.27
C PHE A 237 -28.30 13.26 -5.15
N GLU A 238 -29.03 14.37 -5.15
CA GLU A 238 -30.19 14.58 -6.01
C GLU A 238 -29.82 14.52 -7.50
N LYS A 239 -28.66 15.07 -7.88
CA LYS A 239 -28.11 14.95 -9.23
C LYS A 239 -27.84 13.48 -9.60
N THR A 240 -27.32 12.65 -8.68
CA THR A 240 -27.13 11.22 -8.92
C THR A 240 -28.47 10.55 -9.26
N ILE A 241 -29.50 10.78 -8.46
CA ILE A 241 -30.84 10.23 -8.69
C ILE A 241 -31.41 10.68 -10.05
N LYS A 242 -31.23 11.95 -10.40
CA LYS A 242 -31.67 12.49 -11.70
C LYS A 242 -31.01 11.76 -12.86
N LEU A 243 -29.68 11.56 -12.82
CA LEU A 243 -28.94 10.85 -13.85
C LEU A 243 -29.37 9.39 -13.96
N MET A 244 -29.71 8.73 -12.85
CA MET A 244 -30.23 7.36 -12.84
C MET A 244 -31.63 7.31 -13.50
N LYS A 245 -32.52 8.26 -13.22
CA LYS A 245 -33.82 8.39 -13.88
C LYS A 245 -33.71 8.65 -15.38
N GLU A 246 -32.69 9.42 -15.79
CA GLU A 246 -32.39 9.67 -17.20
C GLU A 246 -31.76 8.47 -17.92
N GLY A 247 -31.46 7.38 -17.20
CA GLY A 247 -30.90 6.15 -17.77
C GLY A 247 -29.43 6.27 -18.21
N LYS A 248 -28.63 7.13 -17.57
CA LYS A 248 -27.20 7.25 -17.90
C LYS A 248 -26.47 5.94 -17.63
N GLU A 249 -25.67 5.49 -18.57
CA GLU A 249 -25.07 4.16 -18.57
C GLU A 249 -24.05 3.97 -17.44
N ILE A 250 -23.17 4.97 -17.24
CA ILE A 250 -22.12 4.95 -16.22
C ILE A 250 -22.07 6.30 -15.50
N ILE A 251 -22.24 6.27 -14.20
CA ILE A 251 -22.13 7.44 -13.31
C ILE A 251 -20.87 7.25 -12.45
N TYR A 252 -19.92 8.17 -12.55
CA TYR A 252 -18.66 8.17 -11.81
C TYR A 252 -18.75 9.06 -10.58
N GLN A 253 -18.36 8.53 -9.41
CA GLN A 253 -18.40 9.23 -8.12
C GLN A 253 -19.83 9.78 -7.80
N GLY A 254 -20.86 8.97 -8.04
CA GLY A 254 -22.23 9.31 -7.68
C GLY A 254 -22.41 9.28 -6.16
N ILE A 255 -23.08 10.31 -5.60
CA ILE A 255 -23.34 10.37 -4.16
C ILE A 255 -24.56 9.50 -3.82
N LEU A 256 -24.44 8.71 -2.76
CA LEU A 256 -25.51 7.87 -2.21
C LEU A 256 -25.72 8.21 -0.74
N HIS A 257 -26.98 8.50 -0.36
CA HIS A 257 -27.41 8.65 1.03
C HIS A 257 -28.51 7.62 1.31
N ASP A 258 -28.41 6.97 2.46
CA ASP A 258 -29.42 6.06 2.99
C ASP A 258 -29.79 6.52 4.41
N TYR A 259 -30.83 7.33 4.51
CA TYR A 259 -31.24 7.93 5.77
C TYR A 259 -31.89 6.90 6.71
N ASP A 260 -32.52 5.85 6.17
CA ASP A 260 -33.15 4.78 6.95
C ASP A 260 -32.10 3.95 7.70
N ASN A 261 -30.98 3.66 7.04
CA ASN A 261 -29.87 2.91 7.60
C ASN A 261 -28.75 3.80 8.19
N ASN A 262 -28.92 5.12 8.16
CA ASN A 262 -27.91 6.10 8.61
C ASN A 262 -26.54 5.92 7.95
N THR A 263 -26.50 5.70 6.64
CA THR A 263 -25.26 5.51 5.89
C THR A 263 -25.16 6.43 4.67
N TYR A 264 -23.93 6.68 4.24
CA TYR A 264 -23.64 7.46 3.04
C TYR A 264 -22.28 7.13 2.42
N GLY A 265 -22.12 7.53 1.16
CA GLY A 265 -20.82 7.43 0.48
C GLY A 265 -20.89 7.76 -1.00
N ALA A 266 -19.78 7.56 -1.67
CA ALA A 266 -19.63 7.75 -3.12
C ALA A 266 -18.86 6.57 -3.69
N PRO A 267 -19.52 5.61 -4.34
CA PRO A 267 -18.85 4.54 -5.07
C PRO A 267 -18.15 5.09 -6.32
N ASP A 268 -17.13 4.38 -6.78
CA ASP A 268 -16.41 4.80 -7.96
C ASP A 268 -17.32 4.78 -9.18
N LEU A 269 -18.02 3.68 -9.44
CA LEU A 269 -18.94 3.57 -10.58
C LEU A 269 -20.32 3.04 -10.14
N ILE A 270 -21.37 3.69 -10.63
CA ILE A 270 -22.74 3.21 -10.62
C ILE A 270 -23.10 2.91 -12.07
N VAL A 271 -23.31 1.63 -12.40
CA VAL A 271 -23.47 1.15 -13.78
C VAL A 271 -24.87 0.56 -13.98
N ARG A 272 -25.53 0.94 -15.09
CA ARG A 272 -26.83 0.40 -15.44
C ARG A 272 -26.71 -1.08 -15.81
N ASN A 273 -27.62 -1.92 -15.32
CA ASN A 273 -27.54 -3.39 -15.40
C ASN A 273 -27.34 -3.94 -16.81
N ASP A 274 -28.07 -3.39 -17.80
CA ASP A 274 -27.98 -3.79 -19.21
C ASP A 274 -26.67 -3.34 -19.89
N TYR A 275 -25.93 -2.40 -19.26
CA TYR A 275 -24.68 -1.89 -19.79
C TYR A 275 -23.44 -2.56 -19.21
N LEU A 276 -23.57 -3.25 -18.08
CA LEU A 276 -22.44 -3.84 -17.37
C LEU A 276 -21.66 -4.85 -18.23
N ASN A 277 -22.36 -5.77 -18.89
CA ASN A 277 -21.74 -6.78 -19.76
C ASN A 277 -21.03 -6.15 -20.96
N LYS A 278 -21.57 -5.04 -21.49
CA LYS A 278 -20.93 -4.27 -22.57
C LYS A 278 -19.66 -3.56 -22.09
N LEU A 279 -19.67 -3.04 -20.85
CA LEU A 279 -18.50 -2.38 -20.26
C LEU A 279 -17.32 -3.32 -20.12
N VAL A 280 -17.55 -4.57 -19.70
CA VAL A 280 -16.47 -5.54 -19.44
C VAL A 280 -16.23 -6.52 -20.60
N GLY A 281 -17.07 -6.53 -21.62
CA GLY A 281 -16.91 -7.35 -22.82
C GLY A 281 -17.28 -8.83 -22.67
N TYR A 282 -17.92 -9.23 -21.55
CA TYR A 282 -18.39 -10.60 -21.32
C TYR A 282 -19.62 -10.62 -20.40
N ASN A 283 -20.34 -11.76 -20.40
CA ASN A 283 -21.51 -11.93 -19.53
C ASN A 283 -21.08 -12.21 -18.08
N ILE A 284 -21.36 -11.27 -17.19
CA ILE A 284 -21.13 -11.39 -15.75
C ILE A 284 -22.39 -11.16 -14.94
N TYR A 285 -23.39 -10.48 -15.53
CA TYR A 285 -24.61 -10.06 -14.85
C TYR A 285 -25.79 -10.15 -15.79
N ASP A 286 -26.80 -10.90 -15.39
CA ASP A 286 -28.02 -11.16 -16.18
C ASP A 286 -29.30 -10.83 -15.39
N GLU A 287 -29.21 -10.35 -14.17
CA GLU A 287 -30.36 -9.97 -13.37
C GLU A 287 -31.04 -8.74 -13.96
N THR A 288 -32.36 -8.84 -14.10
CA THR A 288 -33.21 -7.76 -14.55
C THR A 288 -34.34 -7.54 -13.55
N CYS A 289 -34.51 -6.30 -13.13
CA CYS A 289 -35.63 -5.87 -12.30
C CYS A 289 -35.95 -4.42 -12.55
N ASP A 290 -37.20 -4.07 -12.39
CA ASP A 290 -37.64 -2.67 -12.41
C ASP A 290 -37.17 -1.94 -11.15
N SER A 291 -36.96 -0.65 -11.30
CA SER A 291 -36.66 0.26 -10.15
C SER A 291 -37.90 1.09 -9.83
N PRO A 292 -38.79 0.61 -8.95
CA PRO A 292 -40.09 1.25 -8.75
C PRO A 292 -39.99 2.67 -8.20
N LYS A 293 -39.01 2.97 -7.31
CA LYS A 293 -38.83 4.33 -6.79
C LYS A 293 -38.24 5.30 -7.81
N LEU A 294 -37.54 4.81 -8.83
CA LEU A 294 -37.04 5.64 -9.92
C LEU A 294 -38.07 5.71 -11.08
N ASN A 295 -39.08 4.84 -11.09
CA ASN A 295 -40.05 4.63 -12.19
C ASN A 295 -39.31 4.29 -13.49
N THR A 296 -38.39 3.31 -13.46
CA THR A 296 -37.59 2.86 -14.61
C THR A 296 -37.65 1.33 -14.76
N LYS A 297 -37.42 0.87 -15.99
CA LYS A 297 -37.35 -0.56 -16.37
C LYS A 297 -35.91 -1.12 -16.21
N TRP A 298 -35.01 -0.37 -15.70
CA TRP A 298 -33.63 -0.74 -15.43
C TRP A 298 -33.26 -0.42 -13.98
N HIS A 299 -32.22 -1.08 -13.52
CA HIS A 299 -31.60 -0.80 -12.25
C HIS A 299 -30.09 -0.57 -12.42
N TYR A 300 -29.44 -0.18 -11.35
CA TYR A 300 -28.01 0.06 -11.30
C TYR A 300 -27.34 -0.87 -10.31
N VAL A 301 -26.07 -1.17 -10.58
CA VAL A 301 -25.16 -1.94 -9.72
C VAL A 301 -23.88 -1.17 -9.46
N ILE A 302 -23.14 -1.57 -8.43
CA ILE A 302 -21.90 -0.90 -7.98
C ILE A 302 -20.69 -1.63 -8.54
N ILE A 303 -19.72 -0.87 -9.08
CA ILE A 303 -18.35 -1.31 -9.30
C ILE A 303 -17.43 -0.37 -8.55
N ASP A 304 -16.50 -0.91 -7.79
CA ASP A 304 -15.48 -0.17 -7.06
C ASP A 304 -14.10 -0.50 -7.63
N ILE A 305 -13.25 0.52 -7.84
CA ILE A 305 -11.93 0.38 -8.47
C ILE A 305 -10.88 0.31 -7.37
N LYS A 306 -10.10 -0.76 -7.33
CA LYS A 306 -9.10 -0.97 -6.27
C LYS A 306 -7.71 -1.28 -6.83
N HIS A 307 -6.73 -0.50 -6.45
CA HIS A 307 -5.31 -0.76 -6.73
C HIS A 307 -4.80 -1.97 -5.92
N SER A 308 -5.47 -3.10 -6.09
CA SER A 308 -5.20 -4.35 -5.38
C SER A 308 -5.26 -5.54 -6.32
N GLN A 309 -4.46 -6.56 -6.04
CA GLN A 309 -4.68 -7.87 -6.62
C GLN A 309 -5.93 -8.48 -5.99
N ILE A 310 -6.83 -9.01 -6.79
CA ILE A 310 -8.05 -9.66 -6.36
C ILE A 310 -7.85 -11.17 -6.42
N ASN A 311 -7.87 -11.82 -5.26
CA ASN A 311 -7.80 -13.27 -5.17
C ASN A 311 -9.22 -13.84 -5.29
N LEU A 312 -9.44 -14.63 -6.33
CA LEU A 312 -10.73 -15.27 -6.63
C LEU A 312 -10.75 -16.70 -6.10
N THR A 313 -11.94 -17.20 -5.87
CA THR A 313 -12.20 -18.62 -5.63
C THR A 313 -11.85 -19.45 -6.88
N ALA A 314 -11.84 -20.78 -6.75
CA ALA A 314 -11.58 -21.68 -7.88
C ALA A 314 -12.59 -21.57 -9.02
N ASP A 315 -13.79 -21.02 -8.76
CA ASP A 315 -14.81 -20.71 -9.76
C ASP A 315 -14.45 -19.49 -10.64
N ARG A 316 -13.40 -18.75 -10.28
CA ARG A 316 -12.92 -17.53 -10.96
C ARG A 316 -13.91 -16.37 -10.94
N ILE A 317 -14.87 -16.39 -10.02
CA ILE A 317 -15.98 -15.41 -9.95
C ILE A 317 -15.92 -14.67 -8.62
N HIS A 318 -16.06 -15.40 -7.50
CA HIS A 318 -16.18 -14.82 -6.17
C HIS A 318 -14.83 -14.40 -5.58
N ILE A 319 -14.85 -13.31 -4.84
CA ILE A 319 -13.65 -12.74 -4.20
C ILE A 319 -13.39 -13.48 -2.87
N LEU A 320 -12.16 -13.94 -2.64
CA LEU A 320 -11.74 -14.50 -1.36
C LEU A 320 -11.68 -13.43 -0.27
N ASN A 321 -11.88 -13.86 0.99
CA ASN A 321 -11.77 -13.01 2.17
C ASN A 321 -10.31 -12.91 2.66
N SER A 322 -9.43 -12.37 1.82
CA SER A 322 -8.01 -12.15 2.12
C SER A 322 -7.67 -10.67 2.16
N ASP A 323 -6.61 -10.32 2.87
CA ASP A 323 -6.07 -8.96 2.95
C ASP A 323 -7.11 -7.88 3.32
N SER A 324 -7.29 -6.88 2.45
CA SER A 324 -8.28 -5.81 2.63
C SER A 324 -9.65 -6.14 2.07
N MET A 325 -9.87 -7.31 1.46
CA MET A 325 -11.14 -7.66 0.81
C MET A 325 -12.34 -7.61 1.76
N PRO A 326 -12.25 -8.06 3.03
CA PRO A 326 -13.37 -7.90 3.96
C PRO A 326 -13.83 -6.45 4.11
N ALA A 327 -12.89 -5.50 4.19
CA ALA A 327 -13.22 -4.08 4.30
C ALA A 327 -13.89 -3.53 3.03
N TYR A 328 -13.40 -3.93 1.85
CA TYR A 328 -14.02 -3.53 0.57
C TYR A 328 -15.42 -4.11 0.42
N LYS A 329 -15.62 -5.39 0.76
CA LYS A 329 -16.96 -6.02 0.75
C LYS A 329 -17.95 -5.29 1.67
N GLY A 330 -17.52 -4.93 2.88
CA GLY A 330 -18.34 -4.14 3.81
C GLY A 330 -18.68 -2.75 3.26
N GLN A 331 -17.70 -2.08 2.67
CA GLN A 331 -17.88 -0.78 2.02
C GLN A 331 -18.91 -0.86 0.88
N LEU A 332 -18.77 -1.85 0.00
CA LEU A 332 -19.69 -2.04 -1.14
C LEU A 332 -21.10 -2.43 -0.70
N LEU A 333 -21.24 -3.13 0.43
CA LEU A 333 -22.56 -3.45 0.99
C LEU A 333 -23.30 -2.18 1.43
N VAL A 334 -22.60 -1.20 2.02
CA VAL A 334 -23.18 0.11 2.32
C VAL A 334 -23.71 0.78 1.05
N TYR A 335 -22.92 0.80 -0.01
CA TYR A 335 -23.31 1.38 -1.29
C TYR A 335 -24.48 0.63 -1.92
N THR A 336 -24.46 -0.71 -1.88
CA THR A 336 -25.52 -1.56 -2.44
C THR A 336 -26.85 -1.34 -1.70
N ASN A 337 -26.83 -1.24 -0.38
CA ASN A 337 -28.01 -0.96 0.43
C ASN A 337 -28.58 0.43 0.13
N ALA A 338 -27.73 1.46 0.08
CA ALA A 338 -28.15 2.80 -0.26
C ALA A 338 -28.75 2.88 -1.68
N LEU A 339 -28.13 2.18 -2.63
CA LEU A 339 -28.64 2.08 -3.99
C LEU A 339 -30.00 1.37 -4.05
N ASN A 340 -30.17 0.26 -3.31
CA ASN A 340 -31.43 -0.44 -3.18
C ASN A 340 -32.53 0.45 -2.58
N SER A 341 -32.22 1.24 -1.53
CA SER A 341 -33.16 2.18 -0.93
C SER A 341 -33.64 3.24 -1.93
N ILE A 342 -32.72 3.73 -2.78
CA ILE A 342 -33.02 4.73 -3.83
C ILE A 342 -33.88 4.13 -4.94
N GLN A 343 -33.58 2.90 -5.38
CA GLN A 343 -34.24 2.23 -6.50
C GLN A 343 -35.55 1.53 -6.09
N GLY A 344 -35.69 1.16 -4.83
CA GLY A 344 -36.76 0.26 -4.35
C GLY A 344 -36.53 -1.20 -4.78
N THR A 345 -35.27 -1.62 -4.87
CA THR A 345 -34.84 -2.96 -5.30
C THR A 345 -34.24 -3.76 -4.14
N ASN A 346 -33.87 -5.02 -4.38
CA ASN A 346 -33.18 -5.87 -3.41
C ASN A 346 -31.98 -6.59 -4.05
N ILE A 347 -31.15 -5.84 -4.77
CA ILE A 347 -29.96 -6.35 -5.43
C ILE A 347 -28.96 -6.79 -4.37
N LYS A 348 -28.32 -7.94 -4.57
CA LYS A 348 -27.38 -8.55 -3.62
C LYS A 348 -25.98 -8.73 -4.20
N LYS A 349 -25.71 -8.16 -5.37
CA LYS A 349 -24.40 -8.24 -6.02
C LYS A 349 -23.74 -6.88 -6.16
N ALA A 350 -22.42 -6.87 -5.98
CA ALA A 350 -21.53 -5.75 -6.27
C ALA A 350 -20.23 -6.28 -6.86
N PHE A 351 -19.42 -5.41 -7.45
CA PHE A 351 -18.22 -5.80 -8.19
C PHE A 351 -17.01 -4.99 -7.81
N ILE A 352 -15.83 -5.62 -7.89
CA ILE A 352 -14.53 -4.92 -7.75
C ILE A 352 -13.73 -5.10 -9.04
N LEU A 353 -13.24 -3.97 -9.57
CA LEU A 353 -12.23 -3.91 -10.61
C LEU A 353 -10.87 -3.75 -9.94
N GLY A 354 -10.04 -4.79 -9.99
CA GLY A 354 -8.70 -4.80 -9.41
C GLY A 354 -7.61 -4.56 -10.44
N LYS A 355 -6.37 -4.36 -9.99
CA LYS A 355 -5.21 -4.19 -10.90
C LYS A 355 -4.77 -5.49 -11.58
N LYS A 356 -5.07 -6.63 -10.99
CA LYS A 356 -4.90 -7.99 -11.53
C LYS A 356 -5.69 -8.98 -10.69
N TYR A 357 -5.87 -10.18 -11.22
CA TYR A 357 -6.59 -11.24 -10.51
C TYR A 357 -5.75 -12.50 -10.42
N SER A 358 -5.99 -13.29 -9.37
CA SER A 358 -5.45 -14.65 -9.26
C SER A 358 -6.51 -15.62 -8.75
N TYR A 359 -6.33 -16.89 -9.06
CA TYR A 359 -7.15 -17.99 -8.54
C TYR A 359 -6.29 -19.24 -8.41
N CYS A 360 -6.65 -20.14 -7.52
CA CYS A 360 -5.89 -21.36 -7.26
C CYS A 360 -6.73 -22.60 -7.61
N ILE A 361 -6.16 -23.48 -8.46
CA ILE A 361 -6.74 -24.78 -8.77
C ILE A 361 -5.69 -25.86 -8.50
N LYS A 362 -6.03 -26.88 -7.70
CA LYS A 362 -5.13 -28.00 -7.34
C LYS A 362 -3.73 -27.55 -6.91
N LYS A 363 -3.67 -26.52 -6.04
CA LYS A 363 -2.44 -25.90 -5.51
C LYS A 363 -1.61 -25.10 -6.54
N THR A 364 -2.07 -24.95 -7.77
CA THR A 364 -1.44 -24.10 -8.78
C THR A 364 -2.16 -22.76 -8.83
N THR A 365 -1.40 -21.66 -8.69
CA THR A 365 -1.93 -20.29 -8.80
C THR A 365 -1.81 -19.80 -10.24
N TYR A 366 -2.90 -19.28 -10.75
CA TYR A 366 -3.02 -18.66 -12.07
C TYR A 366 -3.26 -17.16 -11.92
N TYR A 367 -2.77 -16.37 -12.87
CA TYR A 367 -2.94 -14.92 -12.88
C TYR A 367 -3.69 -14.47 -14.12
N ILE A 368 -4.52 -13.42 -13.97
CA ILE A 368 -5.20 -12.72 -15.07
C ILE A 368 -4.71 -11.27 -15.01
N HIS A 369 -3.98 -10.84 -16.02
CA HIS A 369 -3.37 -9.52 -16.12
C HIS A 369 -4.25 -8.53 -16.86
N ASP A 370 -5.06 -8.99 -17.83
CA ASP A 370 -6.06 -8.14 -18.50
C ASP A 370 -7.20 -7.79 -17.54
N PHE A 371 -6.93 -6.81 -16.70
CA PHE A 371 -7.81 -6.44 -15.59
C PHE A 371 -9.09 -5.72 -16.06
N MET A 372 -9.07 -5.04 -17.23
CA MET A 372 -10.25 -4.34 -17.76
C MET A 372 -11.35 -5.28 -18.19
N ASN A 373 -11.03 -6.51 -18.59
CA ASN A 373 -11.96 -7.55 -19.01
C ASN A 373 -12.23 -8.56 -17.87
N LYS A 374 -12.09 -8.14 -16.62
CA LYS A 374 -12.40 -8.98 -15.46
C LYS A 374 -12.96 -8.15 -14.31
N LEU A 375 -13.98 -8.70 -13.63
CA LEU A 375 -14.46 -8.21 -12.34
C LEU A 375 -14.48 -9.34 -11.32
N GLY A 376 -14.18 -9.02 -10.08
CA GLY A 376 -14.46 -9.90 -8.96
C GLY A 376 -15.89 -9.64 -8.46
N THR A 377 -16.66 -10.70 -8.28
CA THR A 377 -18.05 -10.62 -7.81
C THR A 377 -18.12 -10.78 -6.30
N ILE A 378 -18.94 -9.94 -5.68
CA ILE A 378 -19.39 -10.06 -4.30
C ILE A 378 -20.85 -10.43 -4.34
N ASP A 379 -21.24 -11.51 -3.64
CA ASP A 379 -22.63 -11.99 -3.60
C ASP A 379 -23.13 -12.10 -2.16
N TYR A 380 -23.88 -11.11 -1.72
CA TYR A 380 -24.46 -11.03 -0.39
C TYR A 380 -25.68 -11.95 -0.17
N ASN A 381 -26.12 -12.65 -1.21
CA ASN A 381 -27.18 -13.65 -1.10
C ASN A 381 -26.65 -15.06 -0.79
N SER A 382 -25.37 -15.32 -1.15
CA SER A 382 -24.78 -16.65 -1.03
C SER A 382 -23.39 -16.62 -0.36
N PHE A 383 -22.36 -16.37 -1.13
CA PHE A 383 -20.95 -16.49 -0.70
C PHE A 383 -20.58 -15.48 0.41
N ASP A 384 -21.13 -14.28 0.35
CA ASP A 384 -20.83 -13.16 1.26
C ASP A 384 -22.01 -12.80 2.20
N LYS A 385 -22.96 -13.72 2.42
CA LYS A 385 -24.17 -13.47 3.23
C LYS A 385 -23.90 -12.98 4.64
N ASP A 386 -22.81 -13.44 5.27
CA ASP A 386 -22.45 -13.08 6.63
C ASP A 386 -22.10 -11.60 6.81
N TYR A 387 -21.85 -10.90 5.69
CA TYR A 387 -21.55 -9.46 5.70
C TYR A 387 -22.78 -8.61 6.05
N VAL A 388 -23.99 -9.13 5.82
CA VAL A 388 -25.25 -8.39 6.05
C VAL A 388 -25.41 -8.09 7.54
N ASP A 389 -25.29 -9.12 8.40
CA ASP A 389 -25.39 -8.95 9.85
C ASP A 389 -24.20 -8.15 10.39
N LYS A 390 -22.99 -8.45 9.92
CA LYS A 390 -21.78 -7.75 10.32
C LYS A 390 -21.80 -6.26 10.01
N LEU A 391 -22.49 -5.83 8.93
CA LEU A 391 -22.64 -4.40 8.63
C LEU A 391 -23.49 -3.67 9.68
N SER A 392 -24.59 -4.29 10.12
CA SER A 392 -25.41 -3.71 11.19
C SER A 392 -24.59 -3.45 12.45
N ASP A 393 -23.76 -4.43 12.83
CA ASP A 393 -22.89 -4.31 14.01
C ASP A 393 -21.81 -3.24 13.80
N ALA A 394 -21.22 -3.14 12.58
CA ALA A 394 -20.24 -2.12 12.27
C ALA A 394 -20.82 -0.70 12.37
N ILE A 395 -22.04 -0.49 11.89
CA ILE A 395 -22.74 0.81 12.00
C ILE A 395 -22.99 1.16 13.48
N LYS A 396 -23.54 0.21 14.25
CA LYS A 396 -23.77 0.39 15.70
C LYS A 396 -22.49 0.69 16.46
N TRP A 397 -21.39 -0.01 16.11
CA TRP A 397 -20.09 0.25 16.69
C TRP A 397 -19.65 1.71 16.47
N ILE A 398 -19.64 2.18 15.23
CA ILE A 398 -19.22 3.56 14.93
C ILE A 398 -20.09 4.59 15.65
N GLN A 399 -21.40 4.35 15.71
CA GLN A 399 -22.33 5.22 16.43
C GLN A 399 -22.02 5.20 17.93
N SER A 400 -21.85 4.04 18.55
CA SER A 400 -21.53 3.93 19.97
C SER A 400 -20.16 4.50 20.34
N VAL A 401 -19.17 4.38 19.46
CA VAL A 401 -17.87 5.07 19.62
C VAL A 401 -18.11 6.59 19.79
N ARG A 402 -18.97 7.18 18.98
CA ARG A 402 -19.25 8.63 18.99
C ARG A 402 -20.11 9.09 20.18
N THR A 403 -21.01 8.24 20.67
CA THR A 403 -21.93 8.59 21.78
C THR A 403 -21.36 8.21 23.15
N ASP A 404 -20.85 6.99 23.29
CA ASP A 404 -20.51 6.38 24.59
C ASP A 404 -19.03 6.14 24.78
N GLY A 405 -18.24 6.19 23.71
CA GLY A 405 -16.83 5.84 23.72
C GLY A 405 -15.96 6.62 24.70
N HIS A 406 -16.40 7.82 25.11
CA HIS A 406 -15.72 8.65 26.11
C HIS A 406 -15.70 8.01 27.51
N ASN A 407 -16.59 7.04 27.78
CA ASN A 407 -16.67 6.32 29.05
C ASN A 407 -15.80 5.06 29.06
N TRP A 408 -15.19 4.69 27.94
CA TRP A 408 -14.47 3.42 27.81
C TRP A 408 -12.99 3.57 28.19
N LYS A 409 -12.40 2.48 28.64
CA LYS A 409 -11.01 2.41 29.10
C LYS A 409 -10.33 1.21 28.45
N LEU A 410 -9.00 1.32 28.29
CA LEU A 410 -8.13 0.25 27.79
C LEU A 410 -7.52 -0.57 28.94
N LEU A 411 -7.25 0.05 30.07
CA LEU A 411 -6.56 -0.56 31.21
C LEU A 411 -7.43 -0.54 32.48
N PRO A 412 -7.27 -1.52 33.40
CA PRO A 412 -6.34 -2.68 33.35
C PRO A 412 -6.69 -3.72 32.29
N LEU A 413 -7.94 -3.79 31.85
CA LEU A 413 -8.42 -4.56 30.70
C LEU A 413 -9.40 -3.69 29.92
N PRO A 414 -9.47 -3.86 28.59
CA PRO A 414 -10.44 -3.14 27.77
C PRO A 414 -11.88 -3.39 28.23
N THR A 415 -12.66 -2.32 28.35
CA THR A 415 -14.06 -2.38 28.83
C THR A 415 -15.04 -3.03 27.85
N LYS A 416 -14.61 -3.23 26.59
CA LYS A 416 -15.39 -3.89 25.53
C LYS A 416 -14.49 -4.80 24.72
N GLU A 417 -15.06 -5.88 24.15
CA GLU A 417 -14.34 -6.81 23.28
C GLU A 417 -13.71 -6.12 22.06
N GLU A 418 -14.41 -5.13 21.49
CA GLU A 418 -13.96 -4.38 20.31
C GLU A 418 -12.74 -3.50 20.57
N LEU A 419 -12.40 -3.23 21.83
CA LEU A 419 -11.21 -2.46 22.21
C LEU A 419 -9.95 -3.32 22.37
N TYR A 420 -10.05 -4.64 22.25
CA TYR A 420 -8.87 -5.51 22.20
C TYR A 420 -8.22 -5.42 20.80
N PRO A 421 -6.91 -5.13 20.70
CA PRO A 421 -6.26 -4.94 19.40
C PRO A 421 -6.10 -6.27 18.66
N ASN A 422 -6.31 -6.25 17.35
CA ASN A 422 -5.99 -7.39 16.49
C ASN A 422 -4.53 -7.31 16.02
N MET A 423 -3.65 -8.09 16.62
CA MET A 423 -2.22 -8.10 16.27
C MET A 423 -1.90 -8.84 14.96
N LYS A 424 -2.90 -9.46 14.32
CA LYS A 424 -2.78 -10.02 12.95
C LYS A 424 -3.16 -9.03 11.87
N ASN A 425 -3.76 -7.88 12.23
CA ASN A 425 -4.00 -6.80 11.29
C ASN A 425 -2.76 -5.90 11.21
N ASP A 426 -2.05 -5.97 10.09
CA ASP A 426 -0.89 -5.13 9.76
C ASP A 426 -1.25 -3.85 9.00
N LYS A 427 -2.55 -3.65 8.70
CA LYS A 427 -3.08 -2.49 7.95
C LYS A 427 -3.57 -1.38 8.90
N ASP A 428 -2.85 -1.22 9.99
CA ASP A 428 -3.16 -0.32 11.10
C ASP A 428 -2.42 1.04 11.06
N GLY A 429 -1.50 1.22 10.10
CA GLY A 429 -0.78 2.46 9.85
C GLY A 429 -0.14 3.03 11.13
N MET A 430 -0.37 4.32 11.38
CA MET A 430 0.17 5.02 12.55
C MET A 430 -0.29 4.48 13.91
N TYR A 431 -1.39 3.72 13.96
CA TYR A 431 -1.96 3.18 15.20
C TYR A 431 -1.27 1.90 15.70
N GLY A 432 -0.41 1.30 14.88
CA GLY A 432 0.30 0.07 15.21
C GLY A 432 1.16 0.17 16.47
N LYS A 433 1.73 1.34 16.78
CA LYS A 433 2.51 1.56 18.01
C LYS A 433 1.64 1.46 19.27
N ILE A 434 0.49 2.11 19.29
CA ILE A 434 -0.46 2.09 20.43
C ILE A 434 -1.01 0.67 20.63
N LYS A 435 -1.39 0.00 19.52
CA LYS A 435 -1.85 -1.38 19.55
C LYS A 435 -0.80 -2.33 20.16
N LYS A 436 0.46 -2.21 19.76
CA LYS A 436 1.57 -3.01 20.29
C LYS A 436 1.78 -2.77 21.79
N SER A 437 1.72 -1.50 22.23
CA SER A 437 1.83 -1.15 23.65
C SER A 437 0.69 -1.75 24.45
N LEU A 438 -0.55 -1.63 23.98
CA LEU A 438 -1.71 -2.23 24.64
C LEU A 438 -1.63 -3.77 24.66
N ALA A 439 -1.31 -4.38 23.53
CA ALA A 439 -1.19 -5.83 23.41
C ALA A 439 -0.14 -6.42 24.37
N LYS A 440 0.95 -5.70 24.63
CA LYS A 440 1.96 -6.08 25.60
C LYS A 440 1.41 -6.01 27.04
N GLU A 441 0.72 -4.92 27.37
CA GLU A 441 0.21 -4.67 28.72
C GLU A 441 -0.89 -5.64 29.13
N ILE A 442 -1.81 -5.96 28.22
CA ILE A 442 -2.94 -6.87 28.49
C ILE A 442 -2.65 -8.32 28.10
N TYR A 443 -1.42 -8.64 27.70
CA TYR A 443 -1.03 -9.98 27.26
C TYR A 443 -1.92 -10.53 26.14
N GLU A 444 -2.16 -9.70 25.10
CA GLU A 444 -3.13 -9.95 24.04
C GLU A 444 -2.87 -11.27 23.28
N ILE A 445 -3.88 -12.14 23.22
CA ILE A 445 -3.82 -13.50 22.66
C ILE A 445 -3.44 -13.50 21.18
N THR A 446 -3.92 -12.51 20.40
CA THR A 446 -3.59 -12.43 18.96
C THR A 446 -2.12 -12.07 18.69
N SER A 447 -1.33 -11.74 19.73
CA SER A 447 0.13 -11.60 19.63
C SER A 447 0.84 -12.93 19.44
N VAL A 448 0.25 -14.02 19.93
CA VAL A 448 0.83 -15.37 19.87
C VAL A 448 0.79 -15.93 18.46
N TYR A 449 1.79 -16.74 18.12
CA TYR A 449 1.92 -17.42 16.84
C TYR A 449 0.61 -18.10 16.41
N TYR A 450 0.18 -17.87 15.18
CA TYR A 450 -1.06 -18.39 14.56
C TYR A 450 -2.38 -17.98 15.24
N CYS A 451 -2.38 -17.37 16.41
CA CYS A 451 -3.61 -16.99 17.12
C CYS A 451 -4.26 -15.76 16.48
N GLY A 452 -5.47 -15.92 15.98
CA GLY A 452 -6.30 -14.85 15.43
C GLY A 452 -7.50 -14.51 16.31
N ILE A 453 -8.41 -13.68 15.79
CA ILE A 453 -9.62 -13.25 16.52
C ILE A 453 -10.50 -14.45 16.93
N LYS A 454 -10.59 -15.48 16.09
CA LYS A 454 -11.36 -16.71 16.44
C LYS A 454 -10.82 -17.35 17.73
N ASN A 455 -9.49 -17.41 17.87
CA ASN A 455 -8.84 -17.98 19.04
C ASN A 455 -9.04 -17.12 20.28
N ARG A 456 -8.98 -15.78 20.15
CA ARG A 456 -9.31 -14.86 21.25
C ARG A 456 -10.75 -15.04 21.72
N LYS A 457 -11.71 -15.12 20.80
CA LYS A 457 -13.12 -15.37 21.16
C LYS A 457 -13.32 -16.68 21.86
N GLU A 458 -12.61 -17.73 21.46
CA GLU A 458 -12.67 -19.03 22.16
C GLU A 458 -12.05 -18.95 23.56
N ALA A 459 -10.92 -18.25 23.70
CA ALA A 459 -10.32 -17.99 25.00
C ALA A 459 -11.26 -17.24 25.94
N PHE A 460 -11.93 -16.19 25.46
CA PHE A 460 -12.89 -15.41 26.25
C PHE A 460 -14.08 -16.25 26.74
N LYS A 461 -14.60 -17.18 25.92
CA LYS A 461 -15.63 -18.13 26.36
C LYS A 461 -15.15 -19.01 27.51
N ASN A 462 -13.86 -19.30 27.55
CA ASN A 462 -13.24 -20.09 28.62
C ASN A 462 -12.73 -19.22 29.79
N GLY A 463 -13.08 -17.93 29.85
CA GLY A 463 -12.66 -17.00 30.90
C GLY A 463 -11.19 -16.56 30.83
N ILE A 464 -10.52 -16.77 29.72
CA ILE A 464 -9.10 -16.47 29.49
C ILE A 464 -8.98 -15.16 28.73
N PHE A 465 -8.44 -14.11 29.37
CA PHE A 465 -8.35 -12.75 28.77
C PHE A 465 -6.94 -12.37 28.30
N GLY A 466 -5.92 -13.15 28.66
CA GLY A 466 -4.54 -12.92 28.22
C GLY A 466 -3.76 -14.21 28.06
N TRP A 467 -2.71 -14.21 27.22
CA TRP A 467 -1.88 -15.40 27.02
C TRP A 467 -1.04 -15.79 28.24
N ASN A 468 -0.90 -14.89 29.22
CA ASN A 468 -0.18 -15.14 30.47
C ASN A 468 -0.99 -15.95 31.48
N ASP A 469 -2.30 -16.16 31.27
CA ASP A 469 -3.14 -17.02 32.09
C ASP A 469 -2.65 -18.48 32.02
N ASP A 470 -2.49 -19.15 33.14
CA ASP A 470 -2.00 -20.54 33.21
C ASP A 470 -2.92 -21.52 32.47
N ASN A 471 -4.22 -21.24 32.38
CA ASN A 471 -5.19 -22.04 31.64
C ASN A 471 -5.15 -21.77 30.12
N CYS A 472 -4.44 -20.78 29.65
CA CYS A 472 -4.30 -20.52 28.24
C CYS A 472 -3.38 -21.57 27.61
N THR A 473 -3.94 -22.49 26.89
CA THR A 473 -3.25 -23.55 26.13
C THR A 473 -3.76 -23.55 24.70
N SER A 474 -3.04 -24.19 23.78
CA SER A 474 -3.50 -24.35 22.40
C SER A 474 -4.93 -24.91 22.34
N LYS A 475 -5.26 -25.88 23.18
CA LYS A 475 -6.57 -26.51 23.25
C LYS A 475 -7.67 -25.57 23.76
N THR A 476 -7.40 -24.80 24.81
CA THR A 476 -8.41 -23.88 25.41
C THR A 476 -8.68 -22.65 24.53
N ILE A 477 -7.79 -22.35 23.59
CA ILE A 477 -7.98 -21.29 22.58
C ILE A 477 -8.40 -21.83 21.22
N GLY A 478 -8.82 -23.12 21.15
CA GLY A 478 -9.52 -23.70 20.00
C GLY A 478 -8.64 -24.29 18.91
N PHE A 479 -7.42 -24.73 19.20
CA PHE A 479 -6.61 -25.53 18.29
C PHE A 479 -6.79 -27.03 18.53
N ASN A 480 -6.75 -27.80 17.46
CA ASN A 480 -6.63 -29.24 17.53
C ASN A 480 -5.16 -29.63 17.73
N ASP A 481 -4.94 -30.87 18.21
CA ASP A 481 -3.59 -31.42 18.36
C ASP A 481 -2.81 -31.40 17.03
N GLY A 482 -1.52 -31.14 17.11
CA GLY A 482 -0.62 -31.09 15.97
C GLY A 482 0.49 -30.06 16.11
N LYS A 483 1.34 -29.97 15.10
CA LYS A 483 2.55 -29.12 15.12
C LYS A 483 2.30 -27.64 15.47
N ILE A 484 1.15 -27.09 15.09
CA ILE A 484 0.81 -25.70 15.43
C ILE A 484 0.50 -25.59 16.94
N ALA A 485 -0.27 -26.52 17.49
CA ALA A 485 -0.58 -26.59 18.91
C ALA A 485 0.70 -26.74 19.76
N GLU A 486 1.58 -27.66 19.39
CA GLU A 486 2.88 -27.88 20.05
C GLU A 486 3.74 -26.60 20.09
N ARG A 487 3.78 -25.85 18.96
CA ARG A 487 4.51 -24.58 18.89
C ARG A 487 3.91 -23.52 19.79
N ILE A 488 2.58 -23.40 19.79
CA ILE A 488 1.85 -22.45 20.65
C ILE A 488 2.14 -22.76 22.12
N ASP A 489 1.97 -24.03 22.55
CA ASP A 489 2.18 -24.42 23.94
C ASP A 489 3.64 -24.23 24.36
N SER A 490 4.59 -24.48 23.46
CA SER A 490 6.03 -24.24 23.72
C SER A 490 6.31 -22.73 23.91
N ILE A 491 5.71 -21.86 23.07
CA ILE A 491 5.83 -20.39 23.20
C ILE A 491 5.20 -19.92 24.51
N LEU A 492 4.00 -20.39 24.85
CA LEU A 492 3.32 -20.02 26.09
C LEU A 492 4.13 -20.45 27.30
N LYS A 493 4.61 -21.70 27.31
CA LYS A 493 5.41 -22.27 28.37
C LYS A 493 6.67 -21.47 28.68
N ILE A 494 7.50 -21.17 27.65
CA ILE A 494 8.76 -20.45 27.86
C ILE A 494 8.54 -19.01 28.34
N ASN A 495 7.46 -18.36 27.88
CA ASN A 495 7.18 -16.98 28.23
C ASN A 495 6.56 -16.81 29.62
N ARG A 496 5.98 -17.86 30.19
CA ARG A 496 5.47 -17.87 31.57
C ARG A 496 6.50 -18.31 32.61
N GLN A 497 7.46 -19.13 32.20
CA GLN A 497 8.48 -19.66 33.11
C GLN A 497 9.72 -18.77 33.13
N ASN A 498 10.42 -18.74 34.30
CA ASN A 498 11.66 -17.99 34.46
C ASN A 498 12.93 -18.85 34.44
N ILE A 499 12.83 -20.13 34.00
CA ILE A 499 13.92 -21.09 34.15
C ILE A 499 14.82 -21.17 32.94
N ASN A 500 14.27 -21.08 31.73
CA ASN A 500 15.02 -21.21 30.49
C ASN A 500 14.79 -19.98 29.59
N ILE A 501 15.83 -19.60 28.85
CA ILE A 501 15.76 -18.51 27.87
C ILE A 501 15.48 -19.05 26.46
N VAL A 502 16.06 -20.20 26.13
CA VAL A 502 15.85 -20.89 24.83
C VAL A 502 15.57 -22.38 25.08
N LEU A 503 14.61 -22.91 24.35
CA LEU A 503 14.28 -24.35 24.35
C LEU A 503 14.12 -24.83 22.89
N PRO A 504 14.40 -26.11 22.57
CA PRO A 504 14.92 -27.17 23.47
C PRO A 504 16.39 -26.94 23.83
N LYS A 505 16.88 -27.62 24.87
CA LYS A 505 18.31 -27.57 25.23
C LYS A 505 19.21 -28.23 24.18
N THR A 506 18.72 -29.26 23.49
CA THR A 506 19.40 -29.92 22.37
C THR A 506 18.43 -29.96 21.20
N ILE A 507 18.82 -29.41 20.07
CA ILE A 507 18.03 -29.39 18.84
C ILE A 507 18.36 -30.62 18.04
N MET A 508 17.34 -31.42 17.69
CA MET A 508 17.49 -32.66 16.91
C MET A 508 17.16 -32.48 15.42
N CYS A 509 16.65 -31.32 15.03
CA CYS A 509 16.29 -31.01 13.66
C CYS A 509 17.48 -31.06 12.72
N ASN A 510 17.38 -31.88 11.66
CA ASN A 510 18.41 -32.07 10.63
C ASN A 510 18.13 -31.28 9.33
N GLU A 511 17.31 -30.25 9.36
CA GLU A 511 16.89 -29.44 8.21
C GLU A 511 18.01 -28.64 7.60
N PRO A 512 18.21 -28.77 6.32
CA PRO A 512 19.22 -29.59 5.68
C PRO A 512 20.61 -29.28 6.26
N GLU A 513 21.10 -30.13 7.08
CA GLU A 513 22.46 -30.07 7.70
C GLU A 513 22.85 -28.70 8.25
N TRP A 514 21.92 -27.98 8.92
CA TRP A 514 22.14 -26.61 9.44
C TRP A 514 23.28 -26.52 10.46
N ARG A 515 23.60 -27.65 11.13
CA ARG A 515 24.54 -27.72 12.25
C ARG A 515 26.00 -27.70 11.80
N THR A 516 26.33 -28.41 10.75
CA THR A 516 27.72 -28.62 10.27
C THR A 516 27.86 -28.36 8.79
N ARG A 517 29.06 -28.01 8.35
CA ARG A 517 29.45 -27.85 6.94
C ARG A 517 30.41 -28.94 6.52
N LYS A 518 30.30 -29.35 5.26
CA LYS A 518 31.31 -30.21 4.63
C LYS A 518 32.57 -29.40 4.34
N GLU A 519 33.69 -30.05 4.24
CA GLU A 519 34.98 -29.39 4.03
C GLU A 519 34.99 -28.49 2.78
N ASN A 520 34.28 -28.87 1.73
CA ASN A 520 34.19 -28.11 0.49
C ASN A 520 33.09 -27.06 0.44
N GLU A 521 32.32 -26.87 1.52
CA GLU A 521 31.23 -25.94 1.61
C GLU A 521 31.66 -24.62 2.28
N MET A 522 31.07 -23.47 1.81
CA MET A 522 31.23 -22.17 2.41
C MET A 522 29.85 -21.51 2.64
N GLU A 523 29.65 -20.94 3.80
CA GLU A 523 28.38 -20.30 4.18
C GLU A 523 28.34 -18.83 3.80
N PHE A 524 27.16 -18.42 3.34
CA PHE A 524 26.79 -17.03 3.06
C PHE A 524 25.42 -16.74 3.67
N TYR A 525 25.29 -15.60 4.32
CA TYR A 525 24.06 -15.12 4.97
C TYR A 525 23.42 -14.10 4.06
N LEU A 526 22.20 -14.35 3.62
CA LEU A 526 21.59 -13.68 2.48
C LEU A 526 20.28 -13.00 2.85
N ASP A 527 20.13 -11.77 2.40
CA ASP A 527 18.86 -11.03 2.42
C ASP A 527 18.70 -10.19 1.15
N TYR A 528 17.45 -10.05 0.66
CA TYR A 528 17.13 -9.30 -0.55
C TYR A 528 16.18 -8.14 -0.25
N GLU A 529 16.51 -6.97 -0.79
CA GLU A 529 15.52 -5.91 -0.92
C GLU A 529 14.88 -5.95 -2.31
N THR A 530 13.55 -5.98 -2.32
CA THR A 530 12.78 -6.13 -3.55
C THR A 530 11.80 -4.98 -3.74
N MET A 531 11.48 -4.65 -4.99
CA MET A 531 10.40 -3.73 -5.32
C MET A 531 9.23 -4.51 -5.90
N ASN A 532 8.07 -4.40 -5.26
CA ASN A 532 6.91 -5.22 -5.59
C ASN A 532 5.94 -4.54 -6.57
N SER A 533 4.87 -5.24 -6.92
CA SER A 533 3.85 -4.79 -7.88
C SER A 533 3.06 -3.53 -7.47
N ASN A 534 3.19 -3.02 -6.25
CA ASN A 534 2.57 -1.74 -5.88
C ASN A 534 3.18 -0.56 -6.64
N PHE A 535 4.37 -0.75 -7.22
CA PHE A 535 5.07 0.24 -8.04
C PHE A 535 4.93 0.00 -9.56
N GLY A 536 4.11 -0.97 -9.97
CA GLY A 536 3.85 -1.28 -11.37
C GLY A 536 2.97 -0.23 -12.07
N ASN A 537 3.01 -0.21 -13.39
CA ASN A 537 2.25 0.71 -14.23
C ASN A 537 1.23 -0.04 -15.11
N ILE A 538 0.17 0.64 -15.50
CA ILE A 538 -0.74 0.16 -16.54
C ILE A 538 -0.03 0.24 -17.89
N ARG A 539 -0.03 -0.86 -18.64
CA ARG A 539 0.40 -0.93 -20.04
C ARG A 539 -0.82 -0.98 -20.95
N ILE A 540 -0.74 -0.30 -22.05
CA ILE A 540 -1.72 -0.34 -23.13
C ILE A 540 -0.95 -0.62 -24.42
N ASP A 541 -1.22 -1.74 -25.05
CA ASP A 541 -0.58 -2.16 -26.31
C ASP A 541 -1.60 -2.75 -27.29
N ASN A 542 -1.13 -3.32 -28.40
CA ASN A 542 -1.98 -3.94 -29.40
C ASN A 542 -2.72 -5.20 -28.94
N PHE A 543 -2.34 -5.77 -27.81
CA PHE A 543 -2.95 -6.96 -27.21
C PHE A 543 -4.01 -6.63 -26.15
N GLY A 544 -4.14 -5.36 -25.77
CA GLY A 544 -5.12 -4.90 -24.80
C GLY A 544 -4.56 -3.99 -23.71
N VAL A 545 -5.21 -3.99 -22.55
CA VAL A 545 -4.83 -3.23 -21.37
C VAL A 545 -4.35 -4.19 -20.30
N ASP A 546 -3.12 -4.05 -19.86
CA ASP A 546 -2.51 -4.90 -18.85
C ASP A 546 -1.89 -4.08 -17.71
N TYR A 547 -1.75 -4.70 -16.56
CA TYR A 547 -1.03 -4.12 -15.43
C TYR A 547 0.38 -4.69 -15.37
N GLU A 548 1.39 -3.84 -15.51
CA GLU A 548 2.78 -4.26 -15.44
C GLU A 548 3.12 -4.78 -14.03
N ASP A 549 3.33 -6.10 -13.93
CA ASP A 549 3.74 -6.72 -12.67
C ASP A 549 5.23 -6.47 -12.43
N PHE A 550 5.50 -5.71 -11.38
CA PHE A 550 6.83 -5.30 -11.02
C PHE A 550 7.25 -6.05 -9.74
N ASN A 551 8.23 -6.91 -9.86
CA ASN A 551 8.81 -7.64 -8.71
C ASN A 551 10.27 -7.95 -9.01
N ILE A 552 11.17 -7.03 -8.65
CA ILE A 552 12.59 -7.01 -9.01
C ILE A 552 13.43 -6.92 -7.73
N ILE A 553 14.51 -7.68 -7.68
CA ILE A 553 15.54 -7.54 -6.66
C ILE A 553 16.37 -6.29 -7.01
N PHE A 554 16.35 -5.27 -6.17
CA PHE A 554 17.16 -4.07 -6.38
C PHE A 554 18.41 -4.03 -5.51
N MET A 555 18.46 -4.81 -4.43
CA MET A 555 19.64 -4.96 -3.57
C MET A 555 19.79 -6.41 -3.14
N ILE A 556 21.02 -6.88 -3.17
CA ILE A 556 21.42 -8.18 -2.63
C ILE A 556 22.43 -7.92 -1.51
N GLY A 557 22.07 -8.23 -0.27
CA GLY A 557 22.99 -8.28 0.83
C GLY A 557 23.53 -9.68 1.04
N VAL A 558 24.83 -9.80 1.23
CA VAL A 558 25.47 -11.07 1.52
C VAL A 558 26.59 -10.90 2.54
N GLY A 559 26.49 -11.66 3.61
CA GLY A 559 27.53 -11.75 4.62
C GLY A 559 28.22 -13.10 4.63
N ASN A 560 29.45 -13.12 5.10
CA ASN A 560 30.20 -14.33 5.38
C ASN A 560 31.13 -14.14 6.56
N GLU A 561 31.54 -15.24 7.18
CA GLU A 561 32.56 -15.24 8.23
C GLU A 561 33.94 -15.42 7.61
N LYS A 562 34.92 -14.59 8.05
CA LYS A 562 36.33 -14.77 7.72
C LYS A 562 37.17 -14.57 9.00
N ASN A 563 37.91 -15.61 9.40
CA ASN A 563 38.76 -15.58 10.60
C ASN A 563 37.98 -15.15 11.86
N ASN A 564 36.78 -15.67 12.05
CA ASN A 564 35.83 -15.33 13.14
C ASN A 564 35.35 -13.87 13.11
N ASN A 565 35.53 -13.14 12.03
CA ASN A 565 35.02 -11.80 11.83
C ASN A 565 33.92 -11.79 10.79
N TRP A 566 32.93 -10.91 11.00
CA TRP A 566 31.87 -10.66 10.05
C TRP A 566 32.38 -9.81 8.88
N GLU A 567 32.12 -10.25 7.67
CA GLU A 567 32.29 -9.48 6.43
C GLU A 567 30.95 -9.37 5.70
N TYR A 568 30.63 -8.19 5.22
CA TYR A 568 29.40 -7.92 4.48
C TYR A 568 29.69 -7.26 3.14
N LYS A 569 28.89 -7.58 2.13
CA LYS A 569 28.90 -6.94 0.81
C LYS A 569 27.48 -6.78 0.30
N SER A 570 27.16 -5.60 -0.23
CA SER A 570 25.93 -5.32 -0.95
C SER A 570 26.16 -5.20 -2.44
N PHE A 571 25.13 -5.51 -3.23
CA PHE A 571 25.02 -5.26 -4.66
C PHE A 571 23.75 -4.50 -4.91
N ILE A 572 23.86 -3.25 -5.31
CA ILE A 572 22.73 -2.32 -5.49
C ILE A 572 22.59 -2.03 -6.97
N ALA A 573 21.39 -2.27 -7.53
CA ALA A 573 21.11 -2.00 -8.94
C ALA A 573 21.20 -0.50 -9.24
N THR A 574 21.84 -0.13 -10.31
CA THR A 574 21.90 1.28 -10.75
C THR A 574 20.55 1.76 -11.29
N GLN A 575 19.72 0.82 -11.76
CA GLN A 575 18.38 1.08 -12.26
C GLN A 575 17.42 0.00 -11.77
N ASN A 576 16.23 0.39 -11.38
CA ASN A 576 15.18 -0.53 -10.97
C ASN A 576 14.49 -1.15 -12.20
N THR A 577 15.21 -2.01 -12.90
CA THR A 577 14.80 -2.68 -14.14
C THR A 577 15.27 -4.13 -14.14
N LYS A 578 14.68 -4.97 -15.02
CA LYS A 578 15.13 -6.35 -15.22
C LYS A 578 16.62 -6.45 -15.57
N ARG A 579 17.15 -5.45 -16.29
CA ARG A 579 18.57 -5.37 -16.63
C ARG A 579 19.40 -5.05 -15.38
N GLY A 580 18.99 -4.06 -14.57
CA GLY A 580 19.69 -3.74 -13.32
C GLY A 580 19.69 -4.91 -12.34
N GLU A 581 18.59 -5.67 -12.24
CA GLU A 581 18.53 -6.92 -11.47
C GLU A 581 19.56 -7.94 -11.99
N LYS A 582 19.63 -8.14 -13.31
CA LYS A 582 20.60 -9.06 -13.92
C LYS A 582 22.04 -8.64 -13.61
N ASP A 583 22.36 -7.36 -13.78
CA ASP A 583 23.71 -6.82 -13.56
C ASP A 583 24.19 -7.10 -12.12
N ILE A 584 23.34 -6.88 -11.11
CA ILE A 584 23.72 -7.18 -9.71
C ILE A 584 23.78 -8.67 -9.41
N LEU A 585 22.99 -9.50 -10.06
CA LEU A 585 23.06 -10.95 -9.91
C LEU A 585 24.36 -11.51 -10.52
N ASP A 586 24.82 -10.97 -11.64
CA ASP A 586 26.10 -11.34 -12.27
C ASP A 586 27.28 -10.93 -11.38
N LEU A 587 27.25 -9.72 -10.81
CA LEU A 587 28.25 -9.25 -9.85
C LEU A 587 28.25 -10.08 -8.57
N PHE A 588 27.08 -10.41 -8.04
CA PHE A 588 26.93 -11.28 -6.87
C PHE A 588 27.57 -12.65 -7.10
N TRP A 589 27.26 -13.33 -8.23
CA TRP A 589 27.83 -14.63 -8.52
C TRP A 589 29.34 -14.57 -8.77
N THR A 590 29.82 -13.50 -9.38
CA THR A 590 31.27 -13.27 -9.53
C THR A 590 31.93 -13.17 -8.16
N PHE A 591 31.35 -12.43 -7.22
CA PHE A 591 31.85 -12.32 -5.85
C PHE A 591 31.85 -13.68 -5.13
N ILE A 592 30.74 -14.43 -5.21
CA ILE A 592 30.64 -15.76 -4.58
C ILE A 592 31.73 -16.70 -5.12
N ASN A 593 31.90 -16.77 -6.44
CA ASN A 593 32.90 -17.60 -7.06
C ASN A 593 34.34 -17.24 -6.65
N ASN A 594 34.64 -15.95 -6.55
CA ASN A 594 35.94 -15.46 -6.07
C ASN A 594 36.18 -15.86 -4.60
N LYS A 595 35.20 -15.68 -3.71
CA LYS A 595 35.28 -16.09 -2.30
C LYS A 595 35.49 -17.60 -2.16
N LEU A 596 34.82 -18.43 -2.93
CA LEU A 596 35.00 -19.87 -2.94
C LEU A 596 36.43 -20.24 -3.35
N LYS A 597 36.93 -19.63 -4.43
CA LYS A 597 38.27 -19.84 -4.92
C LYS A 597 39.33 -19.46 -3.88
N ASP A 598 39.22 -18.26 -3.30
CA ASP A 598 40.14 -17.72 -2.31
C ASP A 598 40.20 -18.58 -1.03
N SER A 599 39.08 -19.26 -0.71
CA SER A 599 38.95 -20.14 0.46
C SER A 599 39.16 -21.63 0.15
N ASN A 600 39.50 -21.96 -1.09
CA ASN A 600 39.64 -23.36 -1.59
C ASN A 600 38.35 -24.19 -1.32
N LYS A 601 37.17 -23.57 -1.52
CA LYS A 601 35.86 -24.21 -1.40
C LYS A 601 35.18 -24.27 -2.76
N THR A 602 34.20 -25.16 -2.89
CA THR A 602 33.52 -25.39 -4.18
C THR A 602 32.01 -25.25 -4.14
N VAL A 603 31.39 -25.29 -2.96
CA VAL A 603 29.94 -25.30 -2.81
C VAL A 603 29.49 -24.15 -1.91
N PRO A 604 28.77 -23.16 -2.45
CA PRO A 604 28.17 -22.11 -1.62
C PRO A 604 26.89 -22.61 -0.96
N ILE A 605 26.72 -22.33 0.33
CA ILE A 605 25.51 -22.59 1.10
C ILE A 605 24.95 -21.24 1.51
N PHE A 606 23.68 -20.97 1.16
CA PHE A 606 23.02 -19.71 1.48
C PHE A 606 22.05 -19.90 2.63
N ILE A 607 22.24 -19.15 3.71
CA ILE A 607 21.38 -19.14 4.89
C ILE A 607 20.47 -17.93 4.81
N HIS A 608 19.18 -18.15 4.97
CA HIS A 608 18.16 -17.12 4.90
C HIS A 608 17.02 -17.39 5.90
N TRP A 609 16.05 -16.46 5.98
CA TRP A 609 14.89 -16.56 6.85
C TRP A 609 13.58 -16.59 6.06
N SER A 610 12.86 -17.73 6.07
CA SER A 610 11.57 -17.91 5.41
C SER A 610 11.69 -18.01 3.87
N GLN A 611 10.57 -17.89 3.15
CA GLN A 611 10.48 -18.18 1.72
C GLN A 611 10.74 -16.99 0.79
N ALA A 612 10.90 -15.78 1.35
CA ALA A 612 10.97 -14.55 0.55
C ALA A 612 12.17 -14.54 -0.41
N GLU A 613 13.37 -14.83 0.10
CA GLU A 613 14.63 -14.85 -0.67
C GLU A 613 14.60 -15.94 -1.73
N LYS A 614 14.14 -17.14 -1.36
CA LYS A 614 14.01 -18.24 -2.31
C LYS A 614 13.04 -17.89 -3.44
N THR A 615 11.86 -17.39 -3.09
CA THR A 615 10.83 -17.01 -4.07
C THR A 615 11.30 -15.90 -5.00
N SER A 616 11.97 -14.88 -4.47
CA SER A 616 12.52 -13.76 -5.26
C SER A 616 13.62 -14.24 -6.22
N TYR A 617 14.50 -15.10 -5.73
CA TYR A 617 15.55 -15.69 -6.56
C TYR A 617 14.99 -16.61 -7.66
N ASP A 618 14.01 -17.47 -7.34
CA ASP A 618 13.40 -18.36 -8.34
C ASP A 618 12.69 -17.54 -9.44
N LYS A 619 11.99 -16.49 -9.09
CA LYS A 619 11.41 -15.54 -10.07
C LYS A 619 12.48 -14.83 -10.91
N SER A 620 13.61 -14.46 -10.31
CA SER A 620 14.72 -13.86 -11.07
C SER A 620 15.36 -14.87 -12.05
N ARG A 621 15.41 -16.16 -11.70
CA ARG A 621 15.84 -17.23 -12.60
C ARG A 621 14.90 -17.46 -13.77
N GLU A 622 13.59 -17.33 -13.57
CA GLU A 622 12.61 -17.37 -14.68
C GLU A 622 12.88 -16.27 -15.72
N ARG A 623 13.34 -15.10 -15.26
CA ARG A 623 13.73 -13.97 -16.14
C ARG A 623 15.14 -14.13 -16.73
N ASN A 624 16.02 -14.84 -16.04
CA ASN A 624 17.46 -14.95 -16.36
C ASN A 624 17.89 -16.43 -16.29
N LEU A 625 17.61 -17.18 -17.35
CA LEU A 625 17.77 -18.65 -17.41
C LEU A 625 19.19 -19.16 -17.17
N LEU A 626 20.22 -18.31 -17.26
CA LEU A 626 21.62 -18.70 -17.03
C LEU A 626 22.01 -18.68 -15.54
N LEU A 627 21.14 -18.21 -14.64
CA LEU A 627 21.46 -18.18 -13.22
C LEU A 627 21.46 -19.61 -12.64
N PRO A 628 22.51 -19.96 -11.86
CA PRO A 628 22.61 -21.29 -11.27
C PRO A 628 21.57 -21.49 -10.15
N PRO A 629 21.20 -22.75 -9.84
CA PRO A 629 20.41 -23.03 -8.65
C PRO A 629 21.24 -22.76 -7.39
N LYS A 630 20.57 -22.34 -6.31
CA LYS A 630 21.20 -22.12 -4.98
C LYS A 630 20.86 -23.25 -4.03
N LYS A 631 21.88 -23.74 -3.30
CA LYS A 631 21.66 -24.59 -2.11
C LYS A 631 21.35 -23.63 -0.93
N MET A 632 20.10 -23.61 -0.49
CA MET A 632 19.60 -22.69 0.53
C MET A 632 19.18 -23.46 1.79
N ILE A 633 19.48 -22.88 2.96
CA ILE A 633 19.01 -23.35 4.27
C ILE A 633 18.08 -22.28 4.83
N ASP A 634 16.81 -22.64 4.97
CA ASP A 634 15.80 -21.79 5.60
C ASP A 634 15.87 -21.95 7.12
N LEU A 635 16.51 -21.00 7.79
CA LEU A 635 16.65 -21.03 9.25
C LEU A 635 15.30 -20.94 9.97
N TYR A 636 14.29 -20.31 9.36
CA TYR A 636 12.93 -20.32 9.87
C TYR A 636 12.35 -21.74 9.97
N GLN A 637 12.63 -22.62 9.00
CA GLN A 637 12.20 -24.03 9.07
C GLN A 637 12.90 -24.80 10.20
N VAL A 638 14.17 -24.49 10.48
CA VAL A 638 14.88 -25.06 11.64
C VAL A 638 14.12 -24.74 12.94
N PHE A 639 13.66 -23.49 13.09
CA PHE A 639 12.85 -23.06 14.25
C PHE A 639 11.47 -23.73 14.31
N LEU A 640 10.88 -24.11 13.16
CA LEU A 640 9.55 -24.69 13.09
C LEU A 640 9.52 -26.21 13.20
N ASN A 641 10.54 -26.91 12.64
CA ASN A 641 10.53 -28.36 12.57
C ASN A 641 10.64 -29.01 13.97
N GLU A 642 11.43 -28.41 14.81
CA GLU A 642 11.47 -28.68 16.24
C GLU A 642 11.28 -27.34 16.95
N PRO A 643 10.17 -27.11 17.71
CA PRO A 643 9.83 -25.77 18.14
C PRO A 643 10.93 -25.11 18.97
N ILE A 644 11.81 -24.34 18.31
CA ILE A 644 12.81 -23.55 19.01
C ILE A 644 12.15 -22.27 19.48
N VAL A 645 12.01 -22.13 20.79
CA VAL A 645 11.31 -20.99 21.39
C VAL A 645 12.27 -20.16 22.24
N VAL A 646 12.10 -18.83 22.17
CA VAL A 646 12.96 -17.87 22.89
C VAL A 646 12.05 -17.05 23.81
N LYS A 647 12.44 -16.92 25.07
CA LYS A 647 11.72 -16.09 26.04
C LYS A 647 11.71 -14.63 25.58
N GLY A 648 10.51 -14.03 25.51
CA GLY A 648 10.26 -12.70 24.95
C GLY A 648 9.73 -12.73 23.52
N ALA A 649 9.88 -13.85 22.78
CA ALA A 649 9.31 -14.00 21.44
C ALA A 649 7.95 -14.72 21.50
N LEU A 650 6.91 -14.12 20.92
CA LEU A 650 5.57 -14.72 20.80
C LEU A 650 5.29 -15.29 19.40
N ASN A 651 6.23 -15.15 18.46
CA ASN A 651 6.15 -15.69 17.12
C ASN A 651 7.57 -15.92 16.55
N TYR A 652 7.64 -16.53 15.37
CA TYR A 652 8.88 -16.93 14.72
C TYR A 652 9.37 -15.94 13.65
N SER A 653 8.95 -14.66 13.63
CA SER A 653 9.55 -13.69 12.71
C SER A 653 11.00 -13.40 13.11
N LEU A 654 11.89 -13.16 12.12
CA LEU A 654 13.30 -12.83 12.37
C LEU A 654 13.42 -11.71 13.42
N LYS A 655 12.63 -10.63 13.25
CA LYS A 655 12.63 -9.49 14.19
C LYS A 655 12.21 -9.85 15.61
N SER A 656 11.24 -10.78 15.77
CA SER A 656 10.78 -11.22 17.09
C SER A 656 11.86 -12.06 17.78
N ILE A 657 12.42 -13.02 17.08
CA ILE A 657 13.47 -13.92 17.59
C ILE A 657 14.75 -13.12 17.90
N THR A 658 15.24 -12.30 16.97
CA THR A 658 16.43 -11.47 17.17
C THR A 658 16.27 -10.55 18.38
N ARG A 659 15.13 -9.85 18.50
CA ARG A 659 14.88 -8.98 19.65
C ARG A 659 14.91 -9.75 20.96
N ALA A 660 14.26 -10.90 21.02
CA ALA A 660 14.23 -11.71 22.22
C ALA A 660 15.61 -12.24 22.60
N LEU A 661 16.43 -12.67 21.62
CA LEU A 661 17.80 -13.09 21.88
C LEU A 661 18.69 -11.91 22.34
N TYR A 662 18.54 -10.75 21.74
CA TYR A 662 19.27 -9.54 22.11
C TYR A 662 18.91 -9.05 23.53
N GLU A 663 17.61 -8.98 23.85
CA GLU A 663 17.12 -8.57 25.21
C GLU A 663 17.58 -9.53 26.31
N ASN A 664 17.85 -10.79 25.95
CA ASN A 664 18.43 -11.78 26.86
C ASN A 664 19.97 -11.86 26.78
N ASN A 665 20.65 -10.93 26.11
CA ASN A 665 22.11 -10.86 25.96
C ASN A 665 22.76 -12.10 25.31
N LEU A 666 22.06 -12.77 24.41
CA LEU A 666 22.54 -13.97 23.71
C LEU A 666 23.18 -13.65 22.35
N ILE A 667 22.83 -12.52 21.76
CA ILE A 667 23.41 -11.95 20.55
C ILE A 667 23.64 -10.45 20.74
N SER A 668 24.47 -9.84 19.86
CA SER A 668 24.87 -8.43 19.99
C SER A 668 24.20 -7.50 18.98
N THR A 669 23.62 -8.04 17.92
CA THR A 669 23.07 -7.25 16.81
C THR A 669 21.57 -7.03 16.95
N ILE A 670 21.13 -5.80 16.73
CA ILE A 670 19.71 -5.39 16.67
C ILE A 670 19.55 -4.18 15.76
N TRP A 671 18.36 -4.02 15.15
CA TRP A 671 18.03 -2.83 14.34
C TRP A 671 17.91 -1.59 15.22
N ASP A 672 18.45 -0.48 14.71
CA ASP A 672 18.17 0.84 15.28
C ASP A 672 16.72 1.25 14.95
N THR A 673 15.90 1.35 15.98
CA THR A 673 14.46 1.71 15.85
C THR A 673 14.24 3.19 15.51
N SER A 674 15.27 4.03 15.62
CA SER A 674 15.22 5.45 15.21
C SER A 674 15.45 5.64 13.71
N ASN A 675 15.96 4.63 13.00
CA ASN A 675 16.23 4.68 11.58
C ASN A 675 14.91 4.72 10.77
N SER A 676 14.85 5.61 9.76
CA SER A 676 13.72 5.72 8.82
C SER A 676 13.46 4.43 8.02
N CYS A 677 14.48 3.57 7.88
CA CYS A 677 14.43 2.27 7.22
C CYS A 677 14.04 1.11 8.15
N ALA A 678 13.49 1.37 9.34
CA ALA A 678 13.24 0.36 10.38
C ALA A 678 12.29 -0.79 9.97
N ASN A 679 11.72 -0.76 8.77
CA ASN A 679 10.94 -1.88 8.20
C ASN A 679 11.11 -1.94 6.67
N GLY A 680 10.97 -3.14 6.09
CA GLY A 680 11.15 -3.38 4.66
C GLY A 680 10.19 -2.59 3.75
N LEU A 681 8.97 -2.23 4.20
CA LEU A 681 8.03 -1.42 3.42
C LEU A 681 8.53 0.03 3.26
N ASN A 682 9.11 0.60 4.32
CA ASN A 682 9.73 1.92 4.25
C ASN A 682 11.01 1.90 3.39
N ALA A 683 11.84 0.86 3.54
CA ALA A 683 13.03 0.67 2.70
C ALA A 683 12.64 0.63 1.21
N MET A 684 11.61 -0.12 0.85
CA MET A 684 11.07 -0.19 -0.52
C MET A 684 10.57 1.16 -1.03
N LEU A 685 9.81 1.92 -0.23
CA LEU A 685 9.33 3.26 -0.60
C LEU A 685 10.47 4.24 -0.80
N LEU A 686 11.46 4.23 0.08
CA LEU A 686 12.63 5.10 -0.01
C LEU A 686 13.48 4.75 -1.24
N ALA A 687 13.70 3.47 -1.51
CA ALA A 687 14.37 3.03 -2.73
C ALA A 687 13.61 3.47 -3.99
N TYR A 688 12.28 3.33 -4.03
CA TYR A 688 11.46 3.82 -5.14
C TYR A 688 11.65 5.33 -5.38
N LYS A 689 11.67 6.13 -4.32
CA LYS A 689 11.91 7.57 -4.42
C LYS A 689 13.31 7.88 -4.98
N ILE A 690 14.33 7.10 -4.62
CA ILE A 690 15.69 7.24 -5.16
C ILE A 690 15.71 6.92 -6.65
N TYR A 691 15.17 5.75 -7.04
CA TYR A 691 15.11 5.35 -8.46
C TYR A 691 14.21 6.24 -9.32
N SER A 692 13.32 7.02 -8.72
CA SER A 692 12.52 8.01 -9.42
C SER A 692 13.29 9.30 -9.74
N LYS A 693 14.50 9.47 -9.16
CA LYS A 693 15.42 10.58 -9.44
C LYS A 693 16.43 10.13 -10.49
N THR A 694 16.39 10.68 -11.65
CA THR A 694 17.13 10.19 -12.83
C THR A 694 18.62 10.54 -12.85
N ASP A 695 19.12 11.44 -11.98
CA ASP A 695 20.51 11.94 -12.00
C ASP A 695 21.36 11.44 -10.82
N LEU A 696 20.81 10.59 -9.97
CA LEU A 696 21.54 10.07 -8.81
C LEU A 696 22.02 8.65 -9.08
N ASN A 697 23.30 8.41 -8.80
CA ASN A 697 23.78 7.04 -8.63
C ASN A 697 23.23 6.49 -7.30
N PRO A 698 22.35 5.47 -7.32
CA PRO A 698 21.78 4.94 -6.08
C PRO A 698 22.84 4.50 -5.06
N ASN A 699 24.01 4.05 -5.52
CA ASN A 699 25.10 3.62 -4.65
C ASN A 699 25.72 4.75 -3.82
N GLU A 700 25.52 6.02 -4.21
CA GLU A 700 26.05 7.20 -3.55
C GLU A 700 24.98 7.93 -2.70
N ASP A 701 23.72 7.55 -2.83
CA ASP A 701 22.60 8.17 -2.10
C ASP A 701 22.65 7.80 -0.61
N PHE A 702 22.57 8.81 0.27
CA PHE A 702 22.59 8.61 1.72
C PHE A 702 21.48 7.67 2.21
N THR A 703 20.28 7.82 1.67
CA THR A 703 19.14 6.97 2.06
C THR A 703 19.33 5.53 1.61
N MET A 704 19.95 5.31 0.44
CA MET A 704 20.29 3.96 0.00
C MET A 704 21.33 3.31 0.92
N LYS A 705 22.26 4.09 1.47
CA LYS A 705 23.22 3.61 2.48
C LYS A 705 22.54 3.24 3.80
N GLU A 706 21.46 3.92 4.17
CA GLU A 706 20.66 3.52 5.34
C GLU A 706 19.89 2.21 5.08
N ILE A 707 19.41 1.99 3.85
CA ILE A 707 18.80 0.71 3.44
C ILE A 707 19.88 -0.40 3.46
N GLU A 708 21.07 -0.12 2.96
CA GLU A 708 22.20 -1.05 2.98
C GLU A 708 22.56 -1.50 4.40
N LYS A 709 22.62 -0.57 5.36
CA LYS A 709 22.86 -0.89 6.78
C LYS A 709 21.75 -1.73 7.38
N TYR A 710 20.49 -1.44 7.01
CA TYR A 710 19.35 -2.22 7.45
C TYR A 710 19.47 -3.67 6.96
N ASN A 711 19.77 -3.88 5.68
CA ASN A 711 19.98 -5.18 5.06
C ASN A 711 21.19 -5.93 5.64
N GLU A 712 22.29 -5.22 5.96
CA GLU A 712 23.44 -5.82 6.66
C GLU A 712 23.03 -6.41 8.01
N ILE A 713 22.18 -5.71 8.78
CA ILE A 713 21.70 -6.20 10.07
C ILE A 713 20.85 -7.46 9.91
N ASP A 714 19.97 -7.53 8.89
CA ASP A 714 19.19 -8.72 8.59
C ASP A 714 20.12 -9.92 8.32
N CYS A 715 21.15 -9.75 7.49
CA CYS A 715 22.16 -10.80 7.23
C CYS A 715 22.95 -11.18 8.49
N LYS A 716 23.38 -10.21 9.28
CA LYS A 716 24.21 -10.42 10.48
C LYS A 716 23.45 -11.12 11.60
N CYS A 717 22.18 -10.82 11.75
CA CYS A 717 21.32 -11.52 12.70
C CYS A 717 21.25 -13.02 12.41
N LEU A 718 21.19 -13.44 11.15
CA LEU A 718 21.19 -14.85 10.76
C LEU A 718 22.51 -15.54 11.21
N TRP A 719 23.64 -14.86 10.99
CA TRP A 719 24.96 -15.36 11.41
C TRP A 719 25.06 -15.51 12.93
N GLU A 720 24.66 -14.52 13.70
CA GLU A 720 24.70 -14.58 15.15
C GLU A 720 23.73 -15.63 15.71
N ILE A 721 22.52 -15.75 15.17
CA ILE A 721 21.52 -16.72 15.61
C ILE A 721 22.02 -18.14 15.38
N ILE A 722 22.51 -18.48 14.17
CA ILE A 722 22.93 -19.84 13.87
C ILE A 722 24.17 -20.23 14.69
N ASN A 723 25.11 -19.31 14.89
CA ASN A 723 26.31 -19.55 15.70
C ASN A 723 25.95 -19.73 17.18
N TYR A 724 25.02 -18.94 17.71
CA TYR A 724 24.49 -19.13 19.05
C TYR A 724 23.87 -20.52 19.22
N LEU A 725 23.00 -20.95 18.28
CA LEU A 725 22.35 -22.27 18.36
C LEU A 725 23.37 -23.41 18.28
N ARG A 726 24.33 -23.34 17.36
CA ARG A 726 25.39 -24.37 17.21
C ARG A 726 26.25 -24.53 18.44
N LYS A 727 26.50 -23.43 19.14
CA LYS A 727 27.37 -23.41 20.32
C LYS A 727 26.64 -23.92 21.58
N ASN A 728 25.34 -23.67 21.72
CA ASN A 728 24.61 -23.81 22.97
C ASN A 728 23.50 -24.88 22.95
N HIS A 729 23.14 -25.37 21.78
CA HIS A 729 22.01 -26.27 21.57
C HIS A 729 22.36 -27.40 20.60
#